data_4b1dff0e53eeb5cb793cd553906a9006
#
_entry.id   4b1dff0e53eeb5cb793cd553906a9006
#
_cell.length_a   1.000
_cell.length_b   1.000
_cell.length_c   1.000
_cell.angle_alpha   90.00
_cell.angle_beta   90.00
_cell.angle_gamma   90.00
#
_symmetry.space_group_name_H-M   'P 1'
#
loop_
_entity.id
_entity.type
_entity.pdbx_description
1 polymer ?
#
loop_
_entity_poly.entity_id
_entity_poly.type
_entity_poly.pdbx_seq_one_letter_code
_entity_poly.pdbx_strand_id
1 'polypeptide(L)'
;MGEVYRAHDSRLHRFVAVKCLSSEVTGDARALLLDEARAAAALNHPHICTIHEVADIDQQCFIVMELVDGRLLSAVAVEGLAIEATIRYGIQIADAVEHAHDRGIVHRDLKTANLMLTAEGRVKVLDFGIARRFADPAIVPDTQLATLEPGLTAGTLAYMSPEVLRGGVADRRADIWAIGVVLYELLAGRRPFQGDTSIDLSSAILRDSPPALSSQVPRAFVALIARCLEKDPARRYQRAGEVRAALEMIPADAAPGASAPRPRQSRPAKGRSPAKSRIRAIAVLPLENLSRDHDRDVFADGMTDALINDLAQIQALRVISRTTAMRYKGTTKPIAEIARELSVDAIVEGTVLWDAGAVRIAVELVDAATDTHLWARSYEREVSSVLALQRELARAIVDEIQVTLSPDERARLQTTRVVKADAYELWLRGRELQNRWTEEGLTASVASFQRAIDRDPGWAPAHAELAKSFLLMATFGVRRPADVASVCKEAATRALAFDESLAEAHATLAFAEAAFDWKWTEAERRLRHALTLKPGDGTTRQLLGWLLLALGRSEESIAEQRRALHLDPLSPNVNSNLGWAFAWGGETGQAVEQLQATLRLEPSLPTAHFWLSEAYRQRSMPEESVLECQKAVRLFGGPQMVAHLGHAFAAAGHESEARAILDDLTAIGTKRYVASYGFALIHAALKEIDEAFVWLDRACDERSWWVMWTRIDPRVEPLRADPRYQRLLSRLGLSR
;
A
#
# COMPACT_ATOMS: atom_id res chain seq x y z
N MET A 1 4.64 -40.12 -15.59
CA MET A 1 5.12 -39.53 -16.87
C MET A 1 4.75 -40.51 -17.97
N GLY A 2 4.26 -40.01 -19.11
CA GLY A 2 3.91 -40.88 -20.24
C GLY A 2 5.15 -41.33 -21.02
N GLU A 3 5.06 -42.50 -21.67
CA GLU A 3 6.08 -42.99 -22.60
C GLU A 3 5.86 -42.34 -23.98
N VAL A 4 6.95 -42.10 -24.70
CA VAL A 4 6.94 -41.53 -26.05
C VAL A 4 7.48 -42.53 -27.07
N TYR A 5 6.66 -42.82 -28.06
CA TYR A 5 7.00 -43.79 -29.08
C TYR A 5 7.20 -43.12 -30.45
N ARG A 6 8.12 -43.62 -31.25
CA ARG A 6 8.20 -43.28 -32.67
C ARG A 6 7.22 -44.17 -33.44
N ALA A 7 6.28 -43.56 -34.15
CA ALA A 7 5.26 -44.24 -34.94
C ALA A 7 5.28 -43.80 -36.40
N HIS A 8 4.68 -44.56 -37.28
CA HIS A 8 4.48 -44.22 -38.66
C HIS A 8 3.00 -43.96 -38.94
N ASP A 9 2.68 -42.72 -39.33
CA ASP A 9 1.38 -42.33 -39.80
C ASP A 9 1.19 -42.91 -41.20
N SER A 10 0.40 -43.99 -41.31
CA SER A 10 0.20 -44.70 -42.57
C SER A 10 -0.70 -43.93 -43.55
N ARG A 11 -1.47 -42.92 -43.06
CA ARG A 11 -2.37 -42.09 -43.90
C ARG A 11 -1.58 -40.97 -44.58
N LEU A 12 -0.67 -40.34 -43.88
CA LEU A 12 0.10 -39.21 -44.33
C LEU A 12 1.56 -39.57 -44.74
N HIS A 13 1.93 -40.88 -44.64
CA HIS A 13 3.24 -41.45 -44.97
C HIS A 13 4.42 -40.68 -44.30
N ARG A 14 4.27 -40.35 -42.99
CA ARG A 14 5.30 -39.65 -42.23
C ARG A 14 5.56 -40.33 -40.88
N PHE A 15 6.73 -40.08 -40.29
CA PHE A 15 6.99 -40.45 -38.91
C PHE A 15 6.46 -39.41 -37.96
N VAL A 16 5.90 -39.83 -36.85
CA VAL A 16 5.36 -38.99 -35.77
C VAL A 16 5.86 -39.50 -34.41
N ALA A 17 5.84 -38.63 -33.40
CA ALA A 17 6.00 -39.01 -32.02
C ALA A 17 4.58 -39.19 -31.39
N VAL A 18 4.40 -40.30 -30.66
CA VAL A 18 3.15 -40.60 -29.96
C VAL A 18 3.46 -40.67 -28.48
N LYS A 19 2.91 -39.73 -27.71
CA LYS A 19 3.02 -39.71 -26.26
C LYS A 19 1.78 -40.38 -25.65
N CYS A 20 2.02 -41.45 -24.88
CA CYS A 20 0.97 -42.17 -24.16
C CYS A 20 0.90 -41.61 -22.73
N LEU A 21 -0.24 -41.11 -22.30
CA LEU A 21 -0.46 -40.62 -20.95
C LEU A 21 -0.87 -41.78 -20.04
N SER A 22 -0.42 -41.83 -18.78
CA SER A 22 -0.70 -42.91 -17.86
C SER A 22 -2.18 -43.08 -17.58
N SER A 23 -2.63 -44.35 -17.48
CA SER A 23 -4.02 -44.77 -17.27
C SER A 23 -4.62 -44.47 -15.88
N GLU A 24 -3.82 -43.87 -14.98
CA GLU A 24 -4.24 -43.55 -13.60
C GLU A 24 -5.14 -42.31 -13.49
N VAL A 25 -5.33 -41.56 -14.59
CA VAL A 25 -6.09 -40.31 -14.62
C VAL A 25 -7.54 -40.62 -14.98
N THR A 26 -8.48 -40.47 -14.02
CA THR A 26 -9.90 -40.79 -14.19
C THR A 26 -10.79 -39.55 -13.98
N GLY A 27 -12.01 -39.57 -14.55
CA GLY A 27 -13.04 -38.57 -14.32
C GLY A 27 -12.75 -37.17 -14.89
N ASP A 28 -13.11 -36.11 -14.14
CA ASP A 28 -13.01 -34.71 -14.55
C ASP A 28 -11.57 -34.27 -14.87
N ALA A 29 -10.57 -34.86 -14.22
CA ALA A 29 -9.17 -34.59 -14.44
C ALA A 29 -8.73 -34.99 -15.86
N ARG A 30 -9.30 -36.03 -16.42
CA ARG A 30 -9.01 -36.51 -17.78
C ARG A 30 -9.64 -35.59 -18.84
N ALA A 31 -10.86 -35.11 -18.61
CA ALA A 31 -11.51 -34.16 -19.51
C ALA A 31 -10.69 -32.86 -19.61
N LEU A 32 -10.20 -32.36 -18.47
CA LEU A 32 -9.37 -31.19 -18.40
C LEU A 32 -8.03 -31.33 -19.17
N LEU A 33 -7.43 -32.51 -19.09
CA LEU A 33 -6.16 -32.84 -19.75
C LEU A 33 -6.31 -32.89 -21.28
N LEU A 34 -7.43 -33.42 -21.76
CA LEU A 34 -7.79 -33.43 -23.17
C LEU A 34 -8.05 -32.02 -23.69
N ASP A 35 -8.67 -31.15 -22.90
CA ASP A 35 -8.92 -29.75 -23.29
C ASP A 35 -7.63 -28.92 -23.32
N GLU A 36 -6.70 -29.14 -22.40
CA GLU A 36 -5.37 -28.51 -22.45
C GLU A 36 -4.55 -29.01 -23.67
N ALA A 37 -4.58 -30.30 -23.95
CA ALA A 37 -3.91 -30.85 -25.12
C ALA A 37 -4.50 -30.30 -26.44
N ARG A 38 -5.83 -30.12 -26.51
CA ARG A 38 -6.51 -29.48 -27.63
C ARG A 38 -6.15 -28.00 -27.75
N ALA A 39 -6.06 -27.26 -26.63
CA ALA A 39 -5.61 -25.88 -26.63
C ALA A 39 -4.17 -25.76 -27.15
N ALA A 40 -3.27 -26.63 -26.68
CA ALA A 40 -1.89 -26.70 -27.16
C ALA A 40 -1.78 -27.08 -28.64
N ALA A 41 -2.68 -27.92 -29.15
CA ALA A 41 -2.75 -28.28 -30.57
C ALA A 41 -3.10 -27.09 -31.50
N ALA A 42 -3.69 -26.02 -30.98
CA ALA A 42 -3.94 -24.78 -31.73
C ALA A 42 -2.68 -23.91 -31.93
N LEU A 43 -1.57 -24.23 -31.26
CA LEU A 43 -0.31 -23.52 -31.41
C LEU A 43 0.41 -23.95 -32.69
N ASN A 44 0.63 -23.00 -33.59
CA ASN A 44 1.40 -23.21 -34.83
C ASN A 44 2.53 -22.17 -34.84
N HIS A 45 3.76 -22.61 -34.58
CA HIS A 45 4.94 -21.74 -34.48
C HIS A 45 6.22 -22.51 -34.81
N PRO A 46 7.21 -21.91 -35.51
CA PRO A 46 8.43 -22.61 -35.94
C PRO A 46 9.23 -23.17 -34.77
N HIS A 47 9.12 -22.58 -33.57
CA HIS A 47 9.84 -22.99 -32.36
C HIS A 47 8.96 -23.73 -31.35
N ILE A 48 7.75 -24.17 -31.72
CA ILE A 48 6.87 -25.05 -30.93
C ILE A 48 6.74 -26.40 -31.64
N CYS A 49 6.76 -27.49 -30.88
CA CYS A 49 6.46 -28.82 -31.42
C CYS A 49 4.96 -28.91 -31.79
N THR A 50 4.67 -29.20 -33.04
CA THR A 50 3.29 -29.23 -33.54
C THR A 50 2.57 -30.48 -33.04
N ILE A 51 1.43 -30.31 -32.39
CA ILE A 51 0.52 -31.41 -32.07
C ILE A 51 -0.38 -31.66 -33.26
N HIS A 52 -0.39 -32.88 -33.76
CA HIS A 52 -1.16 -33.27 -34.94
C HIS A 52 -2.54 -33.80 -34.59
N GLU A 53 -2.63 -34.57 -33.50
CA GLU A 53 -3.91 -35.19 -33.08
C GLU A 53 -3.84 -35.47 -31.57
N VAL A 54 -5.01 -35.39 -30.91
CA VAL A 54 -5.24 -35.86 -29.54
C VAL A 54 -6.31 -36.89 -29.59
N ALA A 55 -5.96 -38.16 -29.36
CA ALA A 55 -6.85 -39.29 -29.42
C ALA A 55 -7.10 -39.88 -28.02
N ASP A 56 -8.33 -40.30 -27.81
CA ASP A 56 -8.77 -41.06 -26.64
C ASP A 56 -9.26 -42.44 -27.09
N ILE A 57 -8.46 -43.47 -26.81
CA ILE A 57 -8.71 -44.85 -27.26
C ILE A 57 -8.66 -45.77 -26.04
N ASP A 58 -9.69 -46.55 -25.79
CA ASP A 58 -9.78 -47.50 -24.67
C ASP A 58 -9.43 -46.92 -23.29
N GLN A 59 -9.91 -45.70 -23.02
CA GLN A 59 -9.60 -44.95 -21.81
C GLN A 59 -8.15 -44.57 -21.67
N GLN A 60 -7.37 -44.63 -22.71
CA GLN A 60 -5.97 -44.16 -22.78
C GLN A 60 -5.87 -42.97 -23.71
N CYS A 61 -5.23 -41.89 -23.21
CA CYS A 61 -5.03 -40.66 -23.98
C CYS A 61 -3.68 -40.69 -24.71
N PHE A 62 -3.72 -40.41 -26.01
CA PHE A 62 -2.56 -40.35 -26.89
C PHE A 62 -2.43 -38.94 -27.50
N ILE A 63 -1.22 -38.41 -27.48
CA ILE A 63 -0.91 -37.18 -28.18
C ILE A 63 0.02 -37.51 -29.33
N VAL A 64 -0.45 -37.30 -30.55
CA VAL A 64 0.33 -37.47 -31.77
C VAL A 64 0.94 -36.13 -32.13
N MET A 65 2.26 -36.06 -32.23
CA MET A 65 2.98 -34.80 -32.46
C MET A 65 4.11 -34.95 -33.48
N GLU A 66 4.66 -33.84 -33.91
CA GLU A 66 5.84 -33.75 -34.75
C GLU A 66 6.98 -34.55 -34.16
N LEU A 67 7.58 -35.44 -34.94
CA LEU A 67 8.84 -36.13 -34.59
C LEU A 67 10.00 -35.17 -34.85
N VAL A 68 10.50 -34.52 -33.80
CA VAL A 68 11.63 -33.60 -33.89
C VAL A 68 12.92 -34.40 -33.94
N ASP A 69 13.67 -34.30 -35.07
CA ASP A 69 15.02 -34.89 -35.18
C ASP A 69 16.04 -33.91 -34.59
N GLY A 70 16.57 -34.27 -33.40
CA GLY A 70 17.45 -33.39 -32.66
C GLY A 70 17.92 -33.96 -31.33
N ARG A 71 18.57 -33.10 -30.53
CA ARG A 71 19.10 -33.42 -29.21
C ARG A 71 18.39 -32.55 -28.14
N LEU A 72 18.13 -33.10 -26.97
CA LEU A 72 17.64 -32.34 -25.84
C LEU A 72 18.67 -31.28 -25.41
N LEU A 73 18.20 -30.07 -25.14
CA LEU A 73 19.06 -28.98 -24.65
C LEU A 73 19.70 -29.34 -23.30
N SER A 74 19.08 -30.21 -22.47
CA SER A 74 19.67 -30.72 -21.25
C SER A 74 20.94 -31.55 -21.50
N ALA A 75 21.05 -32.26 -22.62
CA ALA A 75 22.24 -33.00 -22.99
C ALA A 75 23.36 -32.11 -23.58
N VAL A 76 22.97 -30.94 -24.11
CA VAL A 76 23.89 -29.97 -24.71
C VAL A 76 24.43 -28.97 -23.68
N ALA A 77 23.70 -28.73 -22.61
CA ALA A 77 24.02 -27.74 -21.58
C ALA A 77 25.13 -28.18 -20.60
N VAL A 78 25.51 -29.44 -20.57
CA VAL A 78 26.40 -30.05 -19.54
C VAL A 78 27.77 -29.35 -19.42
N GLU A 79 28.31 -28.86 -20.51
CA GLU A 79 29.63 -28.18 -20.53
C GLU A 79 29.51 -26.66 -20.62
N GLY A 80 28.29 -26.12 -20.62
CA GLY A 80 28.02 -24.71 -20.92
C GLY A 80 28.14 -24.42 -22.42
N LEU A 81 27.37 -23.46 -22.90
CA LEU A 81 27.36 -23.03 -24.31
C LEU A 81 28.07 -21.70 -24.49
N ALA A 82 28.54 -21.47 -25.72
CA ALA A 82 29.01 -20.14 -26.13
C ALA A 82 27.89 -19.08 -25.94
N ILE A 83 28.27 -17.86 -25.61
CA ILE A 83 27.38 -16.75 -25.32
C ILE A 83 26.42 -16.49 -26.49
N GLU A 84 26.97 -16.48 -27.72
CA GLU A 84 26.23 -16.22 -28.97
C GLU A 84 25.17 -17.33 -29.21
N ALA A 85 25.51 -18.58 -28.93
CA ALA A 85 24.58 -19.70 -29.06
C ALA A 85 23.45 -19.60 -28.04
N THR A 86 23.78 -19.24 -26.78
CA THR A 86 22.81 -19.08 -25.71
C THR A 86 21.85 -17.92 -25.99
N ILE A 87 22.34 -16.79 -26.49
CA ILE A 87 21.50 -15.66 -26.91
C ILE A 87 20.55 -16.10 -28.03
N ARG A 88 21.08 -16.74 -29.09
CA ARG A 88 20.27 -17.19 -30.22
C ARG A 88 19.18 -18.18 -29.80
N TYR A 89 19.46 -19.12 -28.91
CA TYR A 89 18.47 -20.08 -28.41
C TYR A 89 17.48 -19.42 -27.47
N GLY A 90 17.95 -18.51 -26.62
CA GLY A 90 17.09 -17.70 -25.75
C GLY A 90 16.06 -16.90 -26.50
N ILE A 91 16.44 -16.26 -27.62
CA ILE A 91 15.53 -15.53 -28.51
C ILE A 91 14.41 -16.45 -29.02
N GLN A 92 14.78 -17.65 -29.51
CA GLN A 92 13.81 -18.61 -30.06
C GLN A 92 12.87 -19.17 -28.99
N ILE A 93 13.38 -19.43 -27.78
CA ILE A 93 12.56 -19.86 -26.64
C ILE A 93 11.57 -18.76 -26.23
N ALA A 94 12.06 -17.54 -26.08
CA ALA A 94 11.22 -16.40 -25.68
C ALA A 94 10.13 -16.11 -26.74
N ASP A 95 10.43 -16.22 -28.02
CA ASP A 95 9.49 -16.08 -29.13
C ASP A 95 8.37 -17.14 -29.10
N ALA A 96 8.75 -18.42 -28.86
CA ALA A 96 7.80 -19.52 -28.70
C ALA A 96 6.85 -19.31 -27.52
N VAL A 97 7.43 -18.92 -26.37
CA VAL A 97 6.66 -18.70 -25.13
C VAL A 97 5.73 -17.49 -25.28
N GLU A 98 6.18 -16.39 -25.92
CA GLU A 98 5.31 -15.23 -26.18
C GLU A 98 4.12 -15.61 -27.06
N HIS A 99 4.36 -16.40 -28.13
CA HIS A 99 3.30 -16.87 -29.03
C HIS A 99 2.22 -17.69 -28.28
N ALA A 100 2.62 -18.51 -27.31
CA ALA A 100 1.69 -19.26 -26.47
C ALA A 100 0.95 -18.35 -25.47
N HIS A 101 1.63 -17.41 -24.83
CA HIS A 101 1.06 -16.45 -23.88
C HIS A 101 0.02 -15.53 -24.53
N ASP A 102 0.24 -15.10 -25.78
CA ASP A 102 -0.74 -14.28 -26.53
C ASP A 102 -2.05 -15.05 -26.83
N ARG A 103 -2.03 -16.39 -26.73
CA ARG A 103 -3.19 -17.28 -26.84
C ARG A 103 -3.72 -17.78 -25.50
N GLY A 104 -3.25 -17.18 -24.40
CA GLY A 104 -3.67 -17.52 -23.04
C GLY A 104 -3.10 -18.84 -22.51
N ILE A 105 -2.09 -19.43 -23.18
CA ILE A 105 -1.49 -20.70 -22.79
C ILE A 105 -0.15 -20.43 -22.08
N VAL A 106 -0.03 -20.89 -20.83
CA VAL A 106 1.19 -20.83 -20.00
C VAL A 106 1.83 -22.20 -20.02
N HIS A 107 3.16 -22.26 -20.21
CA HIS A 107 3.88 -23.54 -20.36
C HIS A 107 3.96 -24.32 -19.03
N ARG A 108 4.24 -23.68 -17.92
CA ARG A 108 4.28 -24.21 -16.55
C ARG A 108 5.34 -25.27 -16.23
N ASP A 109 5.97 -25.90 -17.23
CA ASP A 109 7.04 -26.92 -17.07
C ASP A 109 8.19 -26.68 -18.05
N LEU A 110 8.54 -25.39 -18.28
CA LEU A 110 9.66 -25.04 -19.14
C LEU A 110 10.99 -25.42 -18.46
N LYS A 111 11.77 -26.26 -19.13
CA LYS A 111 13.07 -26.76 -18.65
C LYS A 111 13.89 -27.26 -19.83
N THR A 112 15.22 -27.40 -19.68
CA THR A 112 16.12 -27.87 -20.74
C THR A 112 15.75 -29.26 -21.29
N ALA A 113 15.11 -30.11 -20.47
CA ALA A 113 14.62 -31.42 -20.90
C ALA A 113 13.35 -31.37 -21.78
N ASN A 114 12.63 -30.21 -21.84
CA ASN A 114 11.50 -29.97 -22.71
C ASN A 114 11.86 -29.07 -23.91
N LEU A 115 13.14 -28.92 -24.20
CA LEU A 115 13.67 -28.15 -25.31
C LEU A 115 14.55 -29.04 -26.18
N MET A 116 14.22 -29.13 -27.47
CA MET A 116 15.03 -29.86 -28.46
C MET A 116 15.75 -28.91 -29.38
N LEU A 117 17.00 -29.21 -29.66
CA LEU A 117 17.84 -28.53 -30.66
C LEU A 117 17.97 -29.41 -31.91
N THR A 118 17.43 -28.94 -33.04
CA THR A 118 17.54 -29.64 -34.32
C THR A 118 18.94 -29.51 -34.94
N ALA A 119 19.24 -30.31 -35.93
CA ALA A 119 20.54 -30.27 -36.64
C ALA A 119 20.79 -28.90 -37.32
N GLU A 120 19.72 -28.18 -37.69
CA GLU A 120 19.78 -26.85 -38.30
C GLU A 120 19.94 -25.72 -37.24
N GLY A 121 20.07 -26.03 -35.97
CA GLY A 121 20.28 -25.08 -34.89
C GLY A 121 18.98 -24.33 -34.51
N ARG A 122 17.79 -24.93 -34.72
CA ARG A 122 16.50 -24.43 -34.27
C ARG A 122 16.11 -25.07 -32.97
N VAL A 123 15.57 -24.27 -32.04
CA VAL A 123 14.96 -24.78 -30.81
C VAL A 123 13.49 -25.11 -31.04
N LYS A 124 13.05 -26.26 -30.56
CA LYS A 124 11.65 -26.68 -30.49
C LYS A 124 11.26 -26.87 -29.03
N VAL A 125 10.24 -26.12 -28.60
CA VAL A 125 9.64 -26.24 -27.27
C VAL A 125 8.65 -27.38 -27.29
N LEU A 126 8.78 -28.33 -26.37
CA LEU A 126 7.96 -29.52 -26.23
C LEU A 126 7.01 -29.36 -25.03
N ASP A 127 5.93 -30.14 -25.01
CA ASP A 127 5.08 -30.42 -23.83
C ASP A 127 4.57 -29.19 -23.08
N PHE A 128 3.79 -28.32 -23.74
CA PHE A 128 3.06 -27.26 -23.07
C PHE A 128 2.08 -27.83 -22.04
N GLY A 129 2.35 -27.62 -20.76
CA GLY A 129 1.46 -27.66 -19.60
C GLY A 129 0.59 -28.90 -19.32
N ILE A 130 0.58 -29.90 -20.19
CA ILE A 130 -0.36 -31.03 -20.25
C ILE A 130 -0.41 -31.88 -18.96
N ALA A 131 0.49 -31.73 -18.01
CA ALA A 131 0.62 -32.65 -16.88
C ALA A 131 0.48 -32.03 -15.47
N ARG A 132 0.21 -30.72 -15.33
CA ARG A 132 0.42 -30.04 -14.03
C ARG A 132 -0.80 -29.42 -13.35
N ARG A 133 -2.01 -29.54 -13.88
CA ARG A 133 -3.24 -29.05 -13.20
C ARG A 133 -3.72 -29.93 -12.06
N PHE A 134 -3.08 -31.07 -11.80
CA PHE A 134 -3.45 -31.97 -10.69
C PHE A 134 -3.05 -31.44 -9.30
N ALA A 135 -2.35 -30.30 -9.20
CA ALA A 135 -1.98 -29.67 -7.94
C ALA A 135 -2.68 -28.31 -7.75
N ASP A 136 -3.90 -28.12 -8.26
CA ASP A 136 -4.66 -26.90 -8.04
C ASP A 136 -5.38 -26.98 -6.67
N PRO A 137 -5.03 -26.10 -5.68
CA PRO A 137 -5.63 -26.15 -4.33
C PRO A 137 -7.15 -25.90 -4.30
N ALA A 138 -7.74 -25.46 -5.41
CA ALA A 138 -9.18 -25.20 -5.50
C ALA A 138 -10.05 -26.47 -5.54
N ILE A 139 -9.46 -27.68 -5.66
CA ILE A 139 -10.18 -28.95 -5.78
C ILE A 139 -9.95 -29.89 -4.57
N VAL A 140 -9.03 -29.57 -3.64
CA VAL A 140 -8.79 -30.40 -2.44
C VAL A 140 -9.02 -29.57 -1.18
N PRO A 141 -9.98 -29.97 -0.29
CA PRO A 141 -10.19 -29.27 0.97
C PRO A 141 -9.01 -29.47 1.93
N ASP A 142 -8.65 -28.37 2.60
CA ASP A 142 -7.83 -28.24 3.78
C ASP A 142 -7.53 -29.54 4.56
N THR A 143 -6.32 -29.98 4.51
CA THR A 143 -5.49 -30.75 5.45
C THR A 143 -4.48 -31.60 4.68
N GLN A 144 -3.27 -31.11 4.49
CA GLN A 144 -2.01 -31.86 4.39
C GLN A 144 -0.94 -31.13 3.55
N LEU A 145 -0.39 -30.09 4.11
CA LEU A 145 0.89 -29.49 3.65
C LEU A 145 2.13 -30.30 4.13
N ALA A 146 2.00 -31.60 4.26
CA ALA A 146 3.05 -32.45 4.86
C ALA A 146 3.49 -33.64 4.01
N THR A 147 3.13 -33.73 2.72
CA THR A 147 3.74 -34.74 1.85
C THR A 147 3.92 -34.16 0.45
N LEU A 148 5.17 -33.76 0.14
CA LEU A 148 5.64 -33.71 -1.26
C LEU A 148 5.35 -35.09 -1.86
N GLU A 149 4.43 -35.15 -2.82
CA GLU A 149 4.05 -36.41 -3.45
C GLU A 149 5.28 -37.17 -3.95
N PRO A 150 5.32 -38.51 -3.81
CA PRO A 150 6.39 -39.35 -4.34
C PRO A 150 6.29 -39.45 -5.86
N GLY A 151 6.64 -38.39 -6.58
CA GLY A 151 6.58 -38.29 -8.04
C GLY A 151 7.21 -37.02 -8.62
N LEU A 152 7.43 -35.99 -7.82
CA LEU A 152 8.18 -34.82 -8.26
C LEU A 152 9.67 -35.18 -8.32
N THR A 153 10.18 -35.44 -9.54
CA THR A 153 11.62 -35.62 -9.74
C THR A 153 12.35 -34.33 -9.38
N ALA A 154 13.43 -34.39 -8.63
CA ALA A 154 14.30 -33.26 -8.28
C ALA A 154 14.70 -32.40 -9.50
N GLY A 155 14.62 -32.96 -10.70
CA GLY A 155 14.87 -32.29 -11.96
C GLY A 155 13.85 -31.21 -12.33
N THR A 156 12.58 -31.38 -11.98
CA THR A 156 11.51 -30.40 -12.30
C THR A 156 11.41 -29.28 -11.26
N LEU A 157 11.69 -29.60 -9.99
CA LEU A 157 11.67 -28.62 -8.90
C LEU A 157 12.62 -27.45 -9.15
N ALA A 158 13.78 -27.72 -9.77
CA ALA A 158 14.82 -26.72 -10.00
C ALA A 158 14.44 -25.56 -10.95
N TYR A 159 13.37 -25.70 -11.75
CA TYR A 159 12.87 -24.65 -12.66
C TYR A 159 11.59 -23.98 -12.15
N MET A 160 11.09 -24.42 -10.99
CA MET A 160 9.87 -23.92 -10.40
C MET A 160 10.10 -22.51 -9.85
N SER A 161 9.17 -21.61 -10.14
CA SER A 161 9.28 -20.24 -9.64
C SER A 161 8.90 -20.13 -8.16
N PRO A 162 9.45 -19.13 -7.43
CA PRO A 162 9.20 -18.94 -6.01
C PRO A 162 7.72 -18.88 -5.61
N GLU A 163 6.89 -18.22 -6.41
CA GLU A 163 5.44 -18.11 -6.16
C GLU A 163 4.73 -19.45 -6.27
N VAL A 164 5.12 -20.28 -7.21
CA VAL A 164 4.54 -21.63 -7.37
C VAL A 164 4.97 -22.55 -6.22
N LEU A 165 6.21 -22.41 -5.74
CA LEU A 165 6.69 -23.14 -4.56
C LEU A 165 5.96 -22.73 -3.27
N ARG A 166 5.43 -21.48 -3.21
CA ARG A 166 4.60 -21.01 -2.09
C ARG A 166 3.13 -21.40 -2.22
N GLY A 167 2.74 -22.19 -3.22
CA GLY A 167 1.36 -22.60 -3.47
C GLY A 167 0.53 -21.62 -4.29
N GLY A 168 1.16 -20.62 -4.90
CA GLY A 168 0.49 -19.67 -5.81
C GLY A 168 0.22 -20.26 -7.18
N VAL A 169 -0.72 -19.64 -7.92
CA VAL A 169 -1.07 -20.04 -9.28
C VAL A 169 0.03 -19.60 -10.26
N ALA A 170 0.51 -20.55 -11.10
CA ALA A 170 1.47 -20.23 -12.15
C ALA A 170 0.83 -19.39 -13.26
N ASP A 171 1.30 -18.15 -13.44
CA ASP A 171 0.99 -17.30 -14.58
C ASP A 171 2.17 -17.23 -15.58
N ARG A 172 2.05 -16.40 -16.62
CA ARG A 172 3.10 -16.19 -17.63
C ARG A 172 4.48 -15.83 -17.06
N ARG A 173 4.54 -15.23 -15.86
CA ARG A 173 5.79 -14.82 -15.21
C ARG A 173 6.54 -16.01 -14.60
N ALA A 174 5.86 -17.13 -14.36
CA ALA A 174 6.52 -18.39 -13.99
C ALA A 174 7.34 -18.95 -15.15
N ASP A 175 6.87 -18.81 -16.40
CA ASP A 175 7.66 -19.20 -17.58
C ASP A 175 8.85 -18.27 -17.79
N ILE A 176 8.74 -16.98 -17.46
CA ILE A 176 9.86 -16.02 -17.55
C ILE A 176 10.96 -16.39 -16.53
N TRP A 177 10.59 -16.79 -15.31
CA TRP A 177 11.53 -17.36 -14.35
C TRP A 177 12.24 -18.58 -14.94
N ALA A 178 11.48 -19.50 -15.51
CA ALA A 178 12.03 -20.73 -16.12
C ALA A 178 12.98 -20.42 -17.28
N ILE A 179 12.68 -19.39 -18.12
CA ILE A 179 13.61 -18.88 -19.15
C ILE A 179 14.92 -18.43 -18.50
N GLY A 180 14.86 -17.69 -17.40
CA GLY A 180 16.04 -17.26 -16.64
C GLY A 180 16.89 -18.42 -16.16
N VAL A 181 16.26 -19.47 -15.61
CA VAL A 181 16.95 -20.71 -15.17
C VAL A 181 17.60 -21.41 -16.37
N VAL A 182 16.88 -21.54 -17.48
CA VAL A 182 17.41 -22.17 -18.72
C VAL A 182 18.61 -21.39 -19.24
N LEU A 183 18.53 -20.06 -19.37
CA LEU A 183 19.64 -19.23 -19.86
C LEU A 183 20.87 -19.34 -18.95
N TYR A 184 20.67 -19.32 -17.64
CA TYR A 184 21.75 -19.52 -16.70
C TYR A 184 22.40 -20.89 -16.84
N GLU A 185 21.60 -21.97 -16.94
CA GLU A 185 22.07 -23.33 -17.12
C GLU A 185 22.86 -23.52 -18.41
N LEU A 186 22.38 -22.93 -19.51
CA LEU A 186 23.07 -22.98 -20.82
C LEU A 186 24.42 -22.28 -20.78
N LEU A 187 24.60 -21.22 -20.00
CA LEU A 187 25.88 -20.49 -19.87
C LEU A 187 26.83 -21.14 -18.89
N ALA A 188 26.31 -21.62 -17.74
CA ALA A 188 27.12 -22.06 -16.64
C ALA A 188 27.36 -23.56 -16.60
N GLY A 189 26.69 -24.35 -17.45
CA GLY A 189 26.69 -25.81 -17.41
C GLY A 189 26.03 -26.41 -16.16
N ARG A 190 25.44 -25.55 -15.32
CA ARG A 190 24.79 -25.95 -14.06
C ARG A 190 23.63 -25.01 -13.75
N ARG A 191 22.68 -25.50 -12.96
CA ARG A 191 21.53 -24.68 -12.55
C ARG A 191 21.92 -23.61 -11.53
N PRO A 192 21.19 -22.48 -11.48
CA PRO A 192 21.46 -21.37 -10.55
C PRO A 192 21.20 -21.73 -9.09
N PHE A 193 20.26 -22.66 -8.83
CA PHE A 193 19.91 -23.12 -7.49
C PHE A 193 20.13 -24.63 -7.37
N GLN A 194 20.75 -25.07 -6.28
CA GLN A 194 21.09 -26.45 -6.01
C GLN A 194 20.81 -26.79 -4.53
N GLY A 195 20.58 -28.04 -4.20
CA GLY A 195 20.39 -28.55 -2.85
C GLY A 195 20.42 -30.06 -2.83
N ASP A 196 20.91 -30.64 -1.74
CA ASP A 196 21.03 -32.08 -1.57
C ASP A 196 19.68 -32.76 -1.36
N THR A 197 18.69 -32.01 -0.84
CA THR A 197 17.32 -32.45 -0.68
C THR A 197 16.35 -31.52 -1.42
N SER A 198 15.12 -31.98 -1.64
CA SER A 198 14.05 -31.14 -2.21
C SER A 198 13.75 -29.89 -1.33
N ILE A 199 13.97 -30.02 -0.02
CA ILE A 199 13.78 -28.93 0.95
C ILE A 199 14.90 -27.89 0.78
N ASP A 200 16.16 -28.34 0.68
CA ASP A 200 17.30 -27.44 0.48
C ASP A 200 17.21 -26.72 -0.85
N LEU A 201 16.83 -27.42 -1.92
CA LEU A 201 16.61 -26.81 -3.23
C LEU A 201 15.48 -25.80 -3.22
N SER A 202 14.35 -26.10 -2.58
CA SER A 202 13.24 -25.15 -2.41
C SER A 202 13.67 -23.93 -1.61
N SER A 203 14.44 -24.12 -0.54
CA SER A 203 14.99 -23.02 0.26
C SER A 203 15.92 -22.14 -0.58
N ALA A 204 16.81 -22.74 -1.39
CA ALA A 204 17.70 -21.99 -2.27
C ALA A 204 16.92 -21.17 -3.32
N ILE A 205 15.90 -21.76 -3.95
CA ILE A 205 15.04 -21.07 -4.92
C ILE A 205 14.30 -19.89 -4.26
N LEU A 206 13.86 -20.05 -3.01
CA LEU A 206 13.09 -19.03 -2.30
C LEU A 206 13.95 -17.89 -1.74
N ARG A 207 15.23 -18.18 -1.40
CA ARG A 207 16.04 -17.25 -0.58
C ARG A 207 17.35 -16.83 -1.22
N ASP A 208 18.02 -17.72 -1.99
CA ASP A 208 19.39 -17.46 -2.44
C ASP A 208 19.41 -16.68 -3.75
N SER A 209 20.42 -15.83 -3.90
CA SER A 209 20.76 -15.24 -5.19
C SER A 209 21.48 -16.23 -6.08
N PRO A 210 21.29 -16.21 -7.42
CA PRO A 210 22.02 -17.05 -8.32
C PRO A 210 23.53 -16.75 -8.21
N PRO A 211 24.42 -17.77 -8.23
CA PRO A 211 25.86 -17.54 -8.22
C PRO A 211 26.31 -16.68 -9.40
N ALA A 212 27.39 -15.92 -9.21
CA ALA A 212 27.91 -15.05 -10.26
C ALA A 212 28.34 -15.88 -11.49
N LEU A 213 27.93 -15.41 -12.67
CA LEU A 213 28.38 -15.93 -13.95
C LEU A 213 29.82 -15.48 -14.24
N SER A 214 30.49 -16.14 -15.18
CA SER A 214 31.85 -15.78 -15.61
C SER A 214 31.92 -14.29 -16.02
N SER A 215 33.05 -13.63 -15.68
CA SER A 215 33.35 -12.26 -16.10
C SER A 215 33.40 -12.06 -17.63
N GLN A 216 33.41 -13.11 -18.39
CA GLN A 216 33.36 -13.09 -19.86
C GLN A 216 31.94 -12.88 -20.39
N VAL A 217 30.90 -13.13 -19.58
CA VAL A 217 29.52 -12.90 -19.97
C VAL A 217 29.22 -11.38 -19.96
N PRO A 218 28.65 -10.82 -21.05
CA PRO A 218 28.30 -9.40 -21.12
C PRO A 218 27.43 -8.98 -19.93
N ARG A 219 27.73 -7.82 -19.34
CA ARG A 219 26.98 -7.31 -18.19
C ARG A 219 25.47 -7.19 -18.46
N ALA A 220 25.10 -6.80 -19.70
CA ALA A 220 23.70 -6.73 -20.11
C ALA A 220 23.01 -8.10 -20.06
N PHE A 221 23.73 -9.18 -20.40
CA PHE A 221 23.18 -10.54 -20.34
C PHE A 221 23.05 -11.04 -18.90
N VAL A 222 24.04 -10.74 -18.04
CA VAL A 222 23.97 -11.03 -16.60
C VAL A 222 22.77 -10.32 -15.97
N ALA A 223 22.56 -9.05 -16.28
CA ALA A 223 21.43 -8.26 -15.77
C ALA A 223 20.08 -8.81 -16.27
N LEU A 224 20.00 -9.25 -17.53
CA LEU A 224 18.80 -9.87 -18.08
C LEU A 224 18.45 -11.16 -17.32
N ILE A 225 19.40 -12.05 -17.11
CA ILE A 225 19.19 -13.30 -16.38
C ILE A 225 18.80 -13.01 -14.93
N ALA A 226 19.48 -12.08 -14.27
CA ALA A 226 19.16 -11.66 -12.91
C ALA A 226 17.71 -11.16 -12.82
N ARG A 227 17.25 -10.34 -13.78
CA ARG A 227 15.88 -9.85 -13.83
C ARG A 227 14.85 -10.97 -14.08
N CYS A 228 15.16 -11.97 -14.90
CA CYS A 228 14.29 -13.14 -15.03
C CYS A 228 14.20 -13.94 -13.73
N LEU A 229 15.29 -13.99 -12.95
CA LEU A 229 15.42 -14.74 -11.69
C LEU A 229 15.08 -13.90 -10.44
N GLU A 230 14.43 -12.77 -10.60
CA GLU A 230 13.87 -12.02 -9.50
C GLU A 230 12.83 -12.86 -8.72
N LYS A 231 12.92 -12.83 -7.39
CA LYS A 231 12.03 -13.63 -6.55
C LYS A 231 10.59 -13.15 -6.61
N ASP A 232 10.42 -11.85 -6.76
CA ASP A 232 9.14 -11.22 -6.98
C ASP A 232 8.76 -11.30 -8.48
N PRO A 233 7.62 -11.93 -8.83
CA PRO A 233 7.14 -11.98 -10.22
C PRO A 233 6.92 -10.60 -10.84
N ALA A 234 6.60 -9.58 -10.03
CA ALA A 234 6.37 -8.22 -10.53
C ALA A 234 7.66 -7.53 -10.99
N ARG A 235 8.81 -7.94 -10.46
CA ARG A 235 10.13 -7.40 -10.82
C ARG A 235 10.75 -8.06 -12.06
N ARG A 236 10.20 -9.18 -12.49
CA ARG A 236 10.62 -9.85 -13.71
C ARG A 236 10.16 -9.08 -14.96
N TYR A 237 10.59 -9.51 -16.12
CA TYR A 237 9.90 -9.14 -17.33
C TYR A 237 8.43 -9.58 -17.25
N GLN A 238 7.51 -8.78 -17.77
CA GLN A 238 6.08 -9.09 -17.70
C GLN A 238 5.57 -9.88 -18.91
N ARG A 239 6.33 -9.87 -20.00
CA ARG A 239 6.06 -10.60 -21.24
C ARG A 239 7.35 -11.27 -21.75
N ALA A 240 7.22 -12.45 -22.33
CA ALA A 240 8.36 -13.15 -22.93
C ALA A 240 8.98 -12.39 -24.11
N GLY A 241 8.17 -11.60 -24.83
CA GLY A 241 8.65 -10.69 -25.87
C GLY A 241 9.60 -9.60 -25.37
N GLU A 242 9.49 -9.17 -24.11
CA GLU A 242 10.44 -8.24 -23.50
C GLU A 242 11.80 -8.91 -23.28
N VAL A 243 11.82 -10.20 -22.89
CA VAL A 243 13.03 -10.98 -22.76
C VAL A 243 13.69 -11.17 -24.12
N ARG A 244 12.89 -11.46 -25.16
CA ARG A 244 13.38 -11.55 -26.55
C ARG A 244 14.03 -10.25 -26.99
N ALA A 245 13.33 -9.13 -26.88
CA ALA A 245 13.86 -7.83 -27.26
C ALA A 245 15.15 -7.46 -26.50
N ALA A 246 15.22 -7.79 -25.20
CA ALA A 246 16.42 -7.56 -24.39
C ALA A 246 17.60 -8.42 -24.84
N LEU A 247 17.37 -9.69 -25.26
CA LEU A 247 18.39 -10.58 -25.82
C LEU A 247 18.89 -10.06 -27.19
N GLU A 248 18.00 -9.58 -28.04
CA GLU A 248 18.33 -9.02 -29.36
C GLU A 248 19.22 -7.76 -29.27
N MET A 249 19.12 -7.02 -28.16
CA MET A 249 19.95 -5.83 -27.91
C MET A 249 21.37 -6.13 -27.40
N ILE A 250 21.69 -7.39 -27.09
CA ILE A 250 23.05 -7.78 -26.64
C ILE A 250 23.95 -7.98 -27.86
N PRO A 251 25.04 -7.17 -28.04
CA PRO A 251 25.94 -7.33 -29.19
C PRO A 251 26.63 -8.71 -29.13
N ALA A 252 26.52 -9.47 -30.19
CA ALA A 252 27.17 -10.80 -30.31
C ALA A 252 28.72 -10.72 -30.32
N ASP A 253 29.30 -9.55 -30.66
CA ASP A 253 30.75 -9.34 -30.81
C ASP A 253 31.43 -8.69 -29.56
N ALA A 254 30.85 -8.75 -28.37
CA ALA A 254 31.48 -8.19 -27.18
C ALA A 254 32.59 -9.11 -26.62
N ALA A 255 33.65 -9.34 -27.43
CA ALA A 255 34.91 -9.92 -26.92
C ALA A 255 35.62 -8.91 -25.99
N PRO A 256 36.16 -9.33 -24.83
CA PRO A 256 36.94 -8.45 -23.96
C PRO A 256 38.28 -8.15 -24.58
N GLY A 257 38.45 -7.00 -25.25
CA GLY A 257 39.80 -6.60 -25.69
C GLY A 257 39.92 -5.73 -26.90
N ALA A 258 38.98 -4.89 -27.28
CA ALA A 258 39.20 -3.83 -28.26
C ALA A 258 39.27 -2.48 -27.60
N SER A 259 40.49 -1.96 -27.42
CA SER A 259 40.75 -0.60 -26.94
C SER A 259 40.08 0.42 -27.89
N ALA A 260 39.13 1.15 -27.39
CA ALA A 260 38.57 2.32 -28.08
C ALA A 260 39.69 3.35 -28.34
N PRO A 261 39.70 4.05 -29.51
CA PRO A 261 40.70 5.06 -29.82
C PRO A 261 40.60 6.22 -28.83
N ARG A 262 41.74 6.57 -28.23
CA ARG A 262 41.86 7.72 -27.30
C ARG A 262 41.44 9.00 -28.01
N PRO A 263 40.46 9.75 -27.48
CA PRO A 263 40.27 11.13 -27.87
C PRO A 263 41.41 12.00 -27.32
N ARG A 264 41.88 12.92 -28.14
CA ARG A 264 42.91 13.91 -27.77
C ARG A 264 42.53 14.65 -26.53
N GLN A 265 43.54 14.79 -25.64
CA GLN A 265 43.49 15.57 -24.41
C GLN A 265 43.12 17.03 -24.67
N SER A 266 41.93 17.44 -24.32
CA SER A 266 41.56 18.78 -23.97
C SER A 266 41.62 18.88 -22.44
N ARG A 267 42.26 19.96 -21.93
CA ARG A 267 42.56 20.30 -20.51
C ARG A 267 41.34 20.03 -19.60
N PRO A 268 41.59 19.59 -18.36
CA PRO A 268 40.46 19.26 -17.46
C PRO A 268 39.80 20.55 -16.98
N ALA A 269 38.57 20.75 -17.43
CA ALA A 269 37.62 21.52 -16.66
C ALA A 269 37.34 20.70 -15.41
N LYS A 270 37.46 21.29 -14.22
CA LYS A 270 37.15 20.69 -12.92
C LYS A 270 35.77 20.04 -13.01
N GLY A 271 35.76 18.73 -13.15
CA GLY A 271 34.54 17.95 -13.16
C GLY A 271 33.85 18.02 -11.82
N ARG A 272 32.67 18.59 -11.78
CA ARG A 272 31.69 18.30 -10.75
C ARG A 272 31.44 16.79 -10.83
N SER A 273 31.77 16.05 -9.78
CA SER A 273 31.22 14.72 -9.52
C SER A 273 29.70 14.81 -9.68
N PRO A 274 29.01 13.81 -10.30
CA PRO A 274 27.56 13.77 -10.24
C PRO A 274 27.19 13.85 -8.77
N ALA A 275 26.51 14.94 -8.39
CA ALA A 275 25.98 15.08 -7.05
C ALA A 275 25.07 13.87 -6.82
N LYS A 276 25.42 13.01 -5.85
CA LYS A 276 24.48 11.98 -5.34
C LYS A 276 23.14 12.69 -5.14
N SER A 277 22.10 12.24 -5.77
CA SER A 277 20.75 12.79 -5.60
C SER A 277 20.45 12.84 -4.11
N ARG A 278 20.27 14.03 -3.57
CA ARG A 278 20.03 14.22 -2.14
C ARG A 278 18.58 13.83 -1.89
N ILE A 279 18.33 12.69 -1.25
CA ILE A 279 17.00 12.21 -0.87
C ILE A 279 16.37 13.25 0.07
N ARG A 280 15.21 13.79 -0.32
CA ARG A 280 14.44 14.79 0.43
C ARG A 280 13.03 14.34 0.73
N ALA A 281 12.55 13.31 0.03
CA ALA A 281 11.22 12.77 0.17
C ALA A 281 11.28 11.24 0.19
N ILE A 282 10.58 10.64 1.16
CA ILE A 282 10.58 9.20 1.39
C ILE A 282 9.16 8.68 1.68
N ALA A 283 8.87 7.46 1.24
CA ALA A 283 7.71 6.71 1.69
C ALA A 283 8.17 5.42 2.39
N VAL A 284 7.53 5.08 3.51
CA VAL A 284 7.68 3.78 4.16
C VAL A 284 6.45 2.97 3.80
N LEU A 285 6.62 1.92 3.01
CA LEU A 285 5.53 1.01 2.66
C LEU A 285 5.19 0.10 3.84
N PRO A 286 3.96 -0.42 3.91
CA PRO A 286 3.57 -1.36 4.94
C PRO A 286 4.51 -2.55 4.98
N LEU A 287 5.11 -2.82 6.16
CA LEU A 287 5.97 -3.97 6.36
C LEU A 287 5.11 -5.24 6.26
N GLU A 288 5.58 -6.22 5.49
CA GLU A 288 4.87 -7.48 5.28
C GLU A 288 5.06 -8.41 6.49
N ASN A 289 3.95 -8.93 7.02
CA ASN A 289 4.00 -9.94 8.07
C ASN A 289 4.27 -11.32 7.46
N LEU A 290 5.43 -11.91 7.75
CA LEU A 290 5.79 -13.26 7.33
C LEU A 290 5.44 -14.34 8.37
N SER A 291 4.86 -13.96 9.51
CA SER A 291 4.42 -14.91 10.53
C SER A 291 3.13 -15.61 10.09
N ARG A 292 2.93 -16.85 10.51
CA ARG A 292 1.70 -17.61 10.21
C ARG A 292 0.47 -17.09 10.96
N ASP A 293 0.66 -16.20 11.92
CA ASP A 293 -0.36 -15.65 12.79
C ASP A 293 -0.81 -14.28 12.25
N HIS A 294 -2.01 -14.23 11.68
CA HIS A 294 -2.63 -13.00 11.17
C HIS A 294 -2.92 -11.96 12.27
N ASP A 295 -3.04 -12.39 13.52
CA ASP A 295 -3.19 -11.45 14.65
C ASP A 295 -1.95 -10.56 14.83
N ARG A 296 -0.81 -10.91 14.18
CA ARG A 296 0.43 -10.14 14.14
C ARG A 296 0.49 -9.07 13.06
N ASP A 297 -0.50 -8.97 12.18
CA ASP A 297 -0.58 -7.90 11.17
C ASP A 297 -0.63 -6.52 11.82
N VAL A 298 -1.33 -6.42 12.96
CA VAL A 298 -1.40 -5.18 13.77
C VAL A 298 0.00 -4.72 14.22
N PHE A 299 0.89 -5.66 14.51
CA PHE A 299 2.26 -5.36 14.90
C PHE A 299 3.09 -4.84 13.71
N ALA A 300 3.02 -5.48 12.54
CA ALA A 300 3.72 -5.03 11.34
C ALA A 300 3.25 -3.62 10.90
N ASP A 301 1.94 -3.38 10.94
CA ASP A 301 1.34 -2.07 10.70
C ASP A 301 1.79 -1.03 11.72
N GLY A 302 1.91 -1.43 12.99
CA GLY A 302 2.42 -0.58 14.07
C GLY A 302 3.89 -0.21 13.90
N MET A 303 4.72 -1.13 13.42
CA MET A 303 6.13 -0.87 13.10
C MET A 303 6.28 0.10 11.93
N THR A 304 5.49 -0.09 10.88
CA THR A 304 5.43 0.82 9.74
C THR A 304 5.12 2.24 10.20
N ASP A 305 4.09 2.38 11.02
CA ASP A 305 3.65 3.67 11.55
C ASP A 305 4.70 4.32 12.46
N ALA A 306 5.36 3.53 13.32
CA ALA A 306 6.42 4.03 14.17
C ALA A 306 7.62 4.56 13.36
N LEU A 307 8.03 3.86 12.30
CA LEU A 307 9.08 4.34 11.40
C LEU A 307 8.68 5.65 10.71
N ILE A 308 7.44 5.74 10.21
CA ILE A 308 6.91 6.98 9.62
C ILE A 308 6.97 8.11 10.64
N ASN A 309 6.54 7.85 11.88
CA ASN A 309 6.50 8.85 12.95
C ASN A 309 7.90 9.35 13.35
N ASP A 310 8.87 8.44 13.48
CA ASP A 310 10.24 8.80 13.83
C ASP A 310 10.91 9.61 12.70
N LEU A 311 10.74 9.20 11.45
CA LEU A 311 11.27 9.93 10.29
C LEU A 311 10.59 11.29 10.08
N ALA A 312 9.30 11.42 10.41
CA ALA A 312 8.53 12.68 10.28
C ALA A 312 8.98 13.79 11.26
N GLN A 313 9.81 13.46 12.28
CA GLN A 313 10.44 14.43 13.18
C GLN A 313 11.60 15.21 12.51
N ILE A 314 12.05 14.79 11.32
CA ILE A 314 13.21 15.34 10.64
C ILE A 314 12.76 16.44 9.68
N GLN A 315 13.19 17.68 9.94
CA GLN A 315 12.77 18.85 9.18
C GLN A 315 13.20 18.81 7.71
N ALA A 316 14.37 18.24 7.43
CA ALA A 316 14.92 18.17 6.08
C ALA A 316 14.31 17.06 5.21
N LEU A 317 13.40 16.23 5.77
CA LEU A 317 12.85 15.04 5.13
C LEU A 317 11.32 15.13 5.04
N ARG A 318 10.77 15.05 3.84
CA ARG A 318 9.35 14.85 3.62
C ARG A 318 9.03 13.36 3.72
N VAL A 319 8.21 12.98 4.66
CA VAL A 319 7.78 11.58 4.86
C VAL A 319 6.32 11.47 4.50
N ILE A 320 5.97 10.49 3.66
CA ILE A 320 4.58 10.18 3.31
C ILE A 320 3.88 9.60 4.54
N SER A 321 2.67 10.06 4.79
CA SER A 321 1.90 9.65 5.96
C SER A 321 1.47 8.18 5.91
N ARG A 322 1.14 7.65 7.10
CA ARG A 322 0.63 6.29 7.24
C ARG A 322 -0.62 6.03 6.37
N THR A 323 -1.57 6.97 6.32
CA THR A 323 -2.85 6.79 5.61
C THR A 323 -2.63 6.52 4.13
N THR A 324 -1.77 7.31 3.49
CA THR A 324 -1.37 7.09 2.10
C THR A 324 -0.54 5.81 1.96
N ALA A 325 0.44 5.56 2.82
CA ALA A 325 1.30 4.38 2.77
C ALA A 325 0.49 3.07 2.86
N MET A 326 -0.48 2.99 3.77
CA MET A 326 -1.31 1.80 3.97
C MET A 326 -2.22 1.45 2.77
N ARG A 327 -2.46 2.37 1.84
CA ARG A 327 -3.18 2.06 0.59
C ARG A 327 -2.39 1.14 -0.35
N TYR A 328 -1.10 0.99 -0.09
CA TYR A 328 -0.23 0.07 -0.83
C TYR A 328 -0.02 -1.27 -0.11
N LYS A 329 -0.75 -1.54 0.99
CA LYS A 329 -0.69 -2.84 1.67
C LYS A 329 -1.14 -3.96 0.73
N GLY A 330 -0.27 -4.95 0.51
CA GLY A 330 -0.53 -6.04 -0.42
C GLY A 330 -0.56 -5.63 -1.91
N THR A 331 -0.09 -4.44 -2.26
CA THR A 331 -0.04 -3.97 -3.65
C THR A 331 0.98 -4.75 -4.46
N THR A 332 0.67 -4.95 -5.74
CA THR A 332 1.60 -5.53 -6.73
C THR A 332 2.21 -4.47 -7.64
N LYS A 333 1.96 -3.17 -7.35
CA LYS A 333 2.52 -2.07 -8.14
C LYS A 333 4.03 -2.02 -8.02
N PRO A 334 4.77 -1.76 -9.12
CA PRO A 334 6.22 -1.54 -9.07
C PRO A 334 6.58 -0.35 -8.17
N ILE A 335 7.70 -0.46 -7.45
CA ILE A 335 8.21 0.60 -6.56
C ILE A 335 8.37 1.93 -7.29
N ALA A 336 8.92 1.91 -8.51
CA ALA A 336 9.09 3.11 -9.33
C ALA A 336 7.77 3.79 -9.72
N GLU A 337 6.66 3.05 -9.83
CA GLU A 337 5.32 3.59 -10.07
C GLU A 337 4.77 4.24 -8.79
N ILE A 338 4.89 3.55 -7.65
CA ILE A 338 4.48 4.07 -6.33
C ILE A 338 5.26 5.35 -6.03
N ALA A 339 6.58 5.35 -6.24
CA ALA A 339 7.43 6.50 -6.00
C ALA A 339 7.03 7.71 -6.86
N ARG A 340 6.64 7.48 -8.11
CA ARG A 340 6.14 8.52 -9.02
C ARG A 340 4.78 9.05 -8.59
N GLU A 341 3.84 8.16 -8.20
CA GLU A 341 2.53 8.55 -7.67
C GLU A 341 2.66 9.41 -6.42
N LEU A 342 3.59 9.06 -5.52
CA LEU A 342 3.84 9.75 -4.27
C LEU A 342 4.84 10.92 -4.40
N SER A 343 5.49 11.05 -5.56
CA SER A 343 6.55 12.03 -5.81
C SER A 343 7.64 11.96 -4.74
N VAL A 344 8.17 10.77 -4.45
CA VAL A 344 9.25 10.53 -3.48
C VAL A 344 10.54 10.13 -4.18
N ASP A 345 11.68 10.43 -3.52
CA ASP A 345 13.03 10.14 -4.01
C ASP A 345 13.47 8.72 -3.65
N ALA A 346 12.93 8.18 -2.54
CA ALA A 346 13.23 6.83 -2.08
C ALA A 346 12.04 6.18 -1.38
N ILE A 347 12.04 4.85 -1.36
CA ILE A 347 11.04 4.03 -0.67
C ILE A 347 11.74 3.11 0.33
N VAL A 348 11.17 3.00 1.51
CA VAL A 348 11.49 1.98 2.51
C VAL A 348 10.46 0.88 2.41
N GLU A 349 10.90 -0.35 2.21
CA GLU A 349 10.08 -1.55 2.29
C GLU A 349 10.72 -2.58 3.23
N GLY A 350 9.97 -3.61 3.60
CA GLY A 350 10.54 -4.64 4.45
C GLY A 350 9.52 -5.67 4.94
N THR A 351 10.00 -6.55 5.78
CA THR A 351 9.23 -7.68 6.32
C THR A 351 9.43 -7.79 7.82
N VAL A 352 8.41 -8.31 8.50
CA VAL A 352 8.44 -8.61 9.93
C VAL A 352 8.13 -10.09 10.12
N LEU A 353 9.00 -10.80 10.82
CA LEU A 353 8.81 -12.18 11.23
C LEU A 353 8.83 -12.27 12.75
N TRP A 354 7.79 -12.85 13.31
CA TRP A 354 7.70 -13.13 14.74
C TRP A 354 7.91 -14.61 14.98
N ASP A 355 8.91 -14.96 15.79
CA ASP A 355 9.21 -16.35 16.16
C ASP A 355 9.60 -16.45 17.64
N ALA A 356 8.93 -17.33 18.39
CA ALA A 356 9.26 -17.73 19.77
C ALA A 356 9.62 -16.59 20.76
N GLY A 357 8.97 -15.39 20.61
CA GLY A 357 9.22 -14.22 21.48
C GLY A 357 10.30 -13.27 20.98
N ALA A 358 10.93 -13.57 19.84
CA ALA A 358 11.82 -12.67 19.12
C ALA A 358 11.12 -12.09 17.88
N VAL A 359 11.48 -10.86 17.50
CA VAL A 359 11.04 -10.18 16.29
C VAL A 359 12.24 -9.98 15.38
N ARG A 360 12.14 -10.51 14.16
CA ARG A 360 13.10 -10.22 13.09
C ARG A 360 12.47 -9.25 12.11
N ILE A 361 13.17 -8.16 11.81
CA ILE A 361 12.74 -7.15 10.85
C ILE A 361 13.82 -7.00 9.79
N ALA A 362 13.46 -7.24 8.54
CA ALA A 362 14.29 -6.91 7.40
C ALA A 362 13.74 -5.67 6.73
N VAL A 363 14.60 -4.66 6.51
CA VAL A 363 14.22 -3.37 5.91
C VAL A 363 15.22 -3.03 4.82
N GLU A 364 14.69 -2.51 3.72
CA GLU A 364 15.44 -2.09 2.55
C GLU A 364 15.07 -0.66 2.16
N LEU A 365 16.07 0.12 1.74
CA LEU A 365 15.90 1.45 1.18
C LEU A 365 16.19 1.39 -0.32
N VAL A 366 15.22 1.77 -1.13
CA VAL A 366 15.28 1.72 -2.59
C VAL A 366 15.25 3.13 -3.16
N ASP A 367 16.18 3.44 -4.05
CA ASP A 367 16.17 4.70 -4.82
C ASP A 367 15.05 4.67 -5.86
N ALA A 368 14.18 5.68 -5.83
CA ALA A 368 13.00 5.73 -6.67
C ALA A 368 13.28 5.93 -8.17
N ALA A 369 14.39 6.57 -8.50
CA ALA A 369 14.74 6.91 -9.88
C ALA A 369 15.45 5.76 -10.59
N THR A 370 16.24 4.98 -9.84
CA THR A 370 17.11 3.94 -10.38
C THR A 370 16.62 2.52 -10.06
N ASP A 371 15.63 2.39 -9.18
CA ASP A 371 15.13 1.11 -8.64
C ASP A 371 16.27 0.24 -8.07
N THR A 372 17.24 0.90 -7.44
CA THR A 372 18.41 0.24 -6.85
C THR A 372 18.32 0.26 -5.33
N HIS A 373 18.63 -0.87 -4.72
CA HIS A 373 18.74 -0.95 -3.26
C HIS A 373 19.95 -0.13 -2.80
N LEU A 374 19.68 0.96 -2.09
CA LEU A 374 20.72 1.79 -1.47
C LEU A 374 21.27 1.13 -0.22
N TRP A 375 20.40 0.42 0.50
CA TRP A 375 20.70 -0.18 1.78
C TRP A 375 19.69 -1.29 2.10
N ALA A 376 20.17 -2.38 2.73
CA ALA A 376 19.36 -3.46 3.24
C ALA A 376 19.96 -3.99 4.54
N ARG A 377 19.15 -4.17 5.59
CA ARG A 377 19.57 -4.77 6.86
C ARG A 377 18.47 -5.59 7.49
N SER A 378 18.89 -6.61 8.24
CA SER A 378 18.04 -7.43 9.09
C SER A 378 18.44 -7.28 10.55
N TYR A 379 17.45 -7.17 11.41
CA TYR A 379 17.61 -7.03 12.86
C TYR A 379 16.77 -8.10 13.55
N GLU A 380 17.32 -8.64 14.64
CA GLU A 380 16.62 -9.61 15.48
C GLU A 380 16.72 -9.17 16.94
N ARG A 381 15.59 -9.02 17.61
CA ARG A 381 15.51 -8.56 19.00
C ARG A 381 14.34 -9.22 19.75
N GLU A 382 14.44 -9.26 21.07
CA GLU A 382 13.30 -9.61 21.92
C GLU A 382 12.21 -8.52 21.83
N VAL A 383 10.96 -8.92 22.00
CA VAL A 383 9.78 -8.02 21.94
C VAL A 383 9.88 -6.86 22.93
N SER A 384 10.46 -7.09 24.11
CA SER A 384 10.73 -6.06 25.12
C SER A 384 11.58 -4.88 24.62
N SER A 385 12.36 -5.09 23.54
CA SER A 385 13.28 -4.12 22.94
C SER A 385 12.77 -3.51 21.64
N VAL A 386 11.50 -3.69 21.29
CA VAL A 386 10.93 -3.26 20.01
C VAL A 386 11.06 -1.75 19.76
N LEU A 387 10.82 -0.91 20.76
CA LEU A 387 10.97 0.55 20.61
C LEU A 387 12.43 0.98 20.40
N ALA A 388 13.39 0.26 21.00
CA ALA A 388 14.81 0.50 20.72
C ALA A 388 15.15 0.12 19.28
N LEU A 389 14.57 -0.98 18.79
CA LEU A 389 14.72 -1.44 17.41
C LEU A 389 14.12 -0.46 16.39
N GLN A 390 12.94 0.10 16.65
CA GLN A 390 12.32 1.12 15.80
C GLN A 390 13.25 2.32 15.58
N ARG A 391 13.79 2.86 16.67
CA ARG A 391 14.72 4.01 16.62
C ARG A 391 16.07 3.67 15.99
N GLU A 392 16.56 2.43 16.20
CA GLU A 392 17.75 1.94 15.51
C GLU A 392 17.56 1.91 13.99
N LEU A 393 16.39 1.43 13.53
CA LEU A 393 16.01 1.42 12.12
C LEU A 393 15.89 2.83 11.55
N ALA A 394 15.16 3.72 12.23
CA ALA A 394 15.00 5.11 11.78
C ALA A 394 16.37 5.82 11.65
N ARG A 395 17.27 5.64 12.62
CA ARG A 395 18.64 6.17 12.56
C ARG A 395 19.43 5.61 11.40
N ALA A 396 19.37 4.29 11.19
CA ALA A 396 20.10 3.65 10.10
C ALA A 396 19.65 4.15 8.72
N ILE A 397 18.34 4.39 8.54
CA ILE A 397 17.79 4.99 7.32
C ILE A 397 18.33 6.43 7.16
N VAL A 398 18.28 7.24 8.21
CA VAL A 398 18.74 8.63 8.19
C VAL A 398 20.23 8.74 7.87
N ASP A 399 21.05 7.88 8.47
CA ASP A 399 22.50 7.83 8.21
C ASP A 399 22.78 7.47 6.75
N GLU A 400 22.01 6.54 6.17
CA GLU A 400 22.19 6.12 4.77
C GLU A 400 21.81 7.23 3.78
N ILE A 401 20.68 7.93 4.02
CA ILE A 401 20.25 9.05 3.16
C ILE A 401 21.08 10.32 3.36
N GLN A 402 22.03 10.31 4.32
CA GLN A 402 22.95 11.40 4.61
C GLN A 402 22.26 12.74 4.92
N VAL A 403 21.12 12.71 5.57
CA VAL A 403 20.43 13.90 6.04
C VAL A 403 21.16 14.48 7.25
N THR A 404 21.41 15.79 7.22
CA THR A 404 22.03 16.48 8.34
C THR A 404 20.97 16.72 9.42
N LEU A 405 21.13 16.06 10.57
CA LEU A 405 20.29 16.27 11.74
C LEU A 405 20.77 17.44 12.60
N SER A 406 19.86 18.25 13.11
CA SER A 406 20.13 19.18 14.19
C SER A 406 20.49 18.43 15.49
N PRO A 407 21.14 19.09 16.48
CA PRO A 407 21.42 18.47 17.78
C PRO A 407 20.16 17.93 18.47
N ASP A 408 19.05 18.67 18.40
CA ASP A 408 17.79 18.30 19.04
C ASP A 408 17.12 17.10 18.34
N GLU A 409 17.11 17.06 17.01
CA GLU A 409 16.61 15.90 16.25
C GLU A 409 17.42 14.63 16.55
N ARG A 410 18.75 14.78 16.65
CA ARG A 410 19.64 13.68 17.03
C ARG A 410 19.35 13.19 18.44
N ALA A 411 19.16 14.11 19.40
CA ALA A 411 18.83 13.77 20.78
C ALA A 411 17.49 13.02 20.87
N ARG A 412 16.45 13.47 20.15
CA ARG A 412 15.14 12.80 20.11
C ARG A 412 15.24 11.37 19.58
N LEU A 413 15.99 11.15 18.51
CA LEU A 413 16.21 9.81 17.95
C LEU A 413 17.08 8.91 18.84
N GLN A 414 17.85 9.48 19.79
CA GLN A 414 18.70 8.73 20.72
C GLN A 414 18.00 8.32 22.02
N THR A 415 16.92 8.99 22.41
CA THR A 415 16.22 8.72 23.66
C THR A 415 15.53 7.36 23.58
N THR A 416 16.02 6.37 24.31
CA THR A 416 15.43 5.03 24.37
C THR A 416 14.76 4.81 25.72
N ARG A 417 13.45 4.57 25.71
CA ARG A 417 12.72 4.05 26.88
C ARG A 417 12.36 2.61 26.61
N VAL A 418 12.58 1.74 27.57
CA VAL A 418 12.04 0.38 27.55
C VAL A 418 10.58 0.44 27.99
N VAL A 419 9.68 -0.07 27.16
CA VAL A 419 8.25 -0.17 27.44
C VAL A 419 7.91 -1.63 27.67
N LYS A 420 6.98 -1.91 28.59
CA LYS A 420 6.49 -3.26 28.81
C LYS A 420 5.77 -3.78 27.56
N ALA A 421 6.08 -5.00 27.12
CA ALA A 421 5.56 -5.59 25.88
C ALA A 421 4.02 -5.62 25.87
N ASP A 422 3.39 -5.99 26.99
CA ASP A 422 1.93 -6.03 27.13
C ASP A 422 1.28 -4.63 27.07
N ALA A 423 1.96 -3.58 27.58
CA ALA A 423 1.50 -2.21 27.40
C ALA A 423 1.55 -1.76 25.94
N TYR A 424 2.61 -2.13 25.23
CA TYR A 424 2.78 -1.82 23.82
C TYR A 424 1.72 -2.52 22.94
N GLU A 425 1.44 -3.81 23.17
CA GLU A 425 0.39 -4.54 22.45
C GLU A 425 -1.00 -3.92 22.67
N LEU A 426 -1.33 -3.54 23.93
CA LEU A 426 -2.58 -2.85 24.24
C LEU A 426 -2.69 -1.50 23.54
N TRP A 427 -1.60 -0.74 23.46
CA TRP A 427 -1.55 0.52 22.76
C TRP A 427 -1.77 0.36 21.24
N LEU A 428 -1.11 -0.62 20.61
CA LEU A 428 -1.32 -0.93 19.19
C LEU A 428 -2.78 -1.29 18.91
N ARG A 429 -3.38 -2.14 19.74
CA ARG A 429 -4.79 -2.49 19.64
C ARG A 429 -5.70 -1.27 19.83
N GLY A 430 -5.37 -0.39 20.78
CA GLY A 430 -6.09 0.87 20.97
C GLY A 430 -6.08 1.75 19.72
N ARG A 431 -4.95 1.86 19.05
CA ARG A 431 -4.82 2.62 17.80
C ARG A 431 -5.57 2.01 16.63
N GLU A 432 -5.54 0.70 16.49
CA GLU A 432 -6.35 -0.01 15.51
C GLU A 432 -7.85 0.27 15.71
N LEU A 433 -8.34 0.14 16.94
CA LEU A 433 -9.73 0.43 17.31
C LEU A 433 -10.11 1.90 17.06
N GLN A 434 -9.24 2.84 17.42
CA GLN A 434 -9.43 4.27 17.19
C GLN A 434 -9.57 4.59 15.69
N ASN A 435 -8.79 3.93 14.82
CA ASN A 435 -8.81 4.12 13.39
C ASN A 435 -10.05 3.55 12.67
N ARG A 436 -10.93 2.82 13.37
CA ARG A 436 -12.23 2.37 12.82
C ARG A 436 -13.25 3.48 12.70
N TRP A 437 -13.07 4.59 13.41
CA TRP A 437 -13.93 5.78 13.40
C TRP A 437 -15.41 5.49 13.73
N THR A 438 -15.68 4.45 14.52
CA THR A 438 -17.01 4.09 15.00
C THR A 438 -17.16 4.38 16.48
N GLU A 439 -18.39 4.49 16.99
CA GLU A 439 -18.66 4.69 18.43
C GLU A 439 -18.09 3.57 19.28
N GLU A 440 -18.30 2.31 18.82
CA GLU A 440 -17.75 1.12 19.49
C GLU A 440 -16.22 1.12 19.47
N GLY A 441 -15.62 1.46 18.29
CA GLY A 441 -14.17 1.54 18.11
C GLY A 441 -13.54 2.57 19.04
N LEU A 442 -14.10 3.79 19.10
CA LEU A 442 -13.61 4.85 19.99
C LEU A 442 -13.76 4.48 21.47
N THR A 443 -14.88 3.87 21.87
CA THR A 443 -15.11 3.42 23.25
C THR A 443 -14.12 2.32 23.63
N ALA A 444 -13.92 1.34 22.77
CA ALA A 444 -12.98 0.27 23.00
C ALA A 444 -11.52 0.75 23.00
N SER A 445 -11.18 1.78 22.21
CA SER A 445 -9.84 2.37 22.17
C SER A 445 -9.49 3.03 23.52
N VAL A 446 -10.41 3.78 24.13
CA VAL A 446 -10.24 4.37 25.47
C VAL A 446 -9.92 3.29 26.51
N ALA A 447 -10.69 2.18 26.50
CA ALA A 447 -10.44 1.07 27.42
C ALA A 447 -9.08 0.42 27.21
N SER A 448 -8.64 0.29 25.93
CA SER A 448 -7.34 -0.30 25.58
C SER A 448 -6.18 0.59 26.02
N PHE A 449 -6.25 1.91 25.76
CA PHE A 449 -5.22 2.85 26.21
C PHE A 449 -5.16 2.99 27.72
N GLN A 450 -6.30 2.96 28.42
CA GLN A 450 -6.31 2.95 29.89
C GLN A 450 -5.58 1.72 30.43
N ARG A 451 -5.85 0.54 29.89
CA ARG A 451 -5.13 -0.69 30.27
C ARG A 451 -3.63 -0.62 29.96
N ALA A 452 -3.23 0.03 28.85
CA ALA A 452 -1.83 0.26 28.53
C ALA A 452 -1.16 1.15 29.59
N ILE A 453 -1.85 2.22 30.02
CA ILE A 453 -1.42 3.12 31.10
C ILE A 453 -1.32 2.38 32.45
N ASP A 454 -2.27 1.52 32.78
CA ASP A 454 -2.25 0.72 34.00
C ASP A 454 -1.03 -0.23 34.06
N ARG A 455 -0.56 -0.71 32.88
CA ARG A 455 0.65 -1.53 32.73
C ARG A 455 1.94 -0.73 32.79
N ASP A 456 1.97 0.45 32.17
CA ASP A 456 3.12 1.38 32.17
C ASP A 456 2.65 2.84 32.38
N PRO A 457 2.44 3.28 33.64
CA PRO A 457 1.84 4.57 33.96
C PRO A 457 2.61 5.80 33.45
N GLY A 458 3.90 5.68 33.27
CA GLY A 458 4.74 6.78 32.79
C GLY A 458 4.91 6.83 31.27
N TRP A 459 4.18 6.04 30.50
CA TRP A 459 4.35 6.00 29.04
C TRP A 459 3.54 7.09 28.34
N ALA A 460 4.21 8.20 27.99
CA ALA A 460 3.60 9.40 27.40
C ALA A 460 2.72 9.12 26.17
N PRO A 461 3.10 8.30 25.16
CA PRO A 461 2.26 8.03 24.01
C PRO A 461 0.91 7.40 24.35
N ALA A 462 0.80 6.57 25.39
CA ALA A 462 -0.47 5.98 25.79
C ALA A 462 -1.44 7.06 26.34
N HIS A 463 -0.94 8.00 27.12
CA HIS A 463 -1.72 9.15 27.59
C HIS A 463 -2.14 10.08 26.46
N ALA A 464 -1.28 10.33 25.46
CA ALA A 464 -1.58 11.16 24.30
C ALA A 464 -2.69 10.56 23.43
N GLU A 465 -2.64 9.25 23.14
CA GLU A 465 -3.67 8.57 22.37
C GLU A 465 -5.01 8.45 23.15
N LEU A 466 -4.94 8.30 24.47
CA LEU A 466 -6.14 8.39 25.33
C LEU A 466 -6.79 9.76 25.20
N ALA A 467 -6.01 10.85 25.29
CA ALA A 467 -6.49 12.22 25.12
C ALA A 467 -7.14 12.42 23.75
N LYS A 468 -6.49 11.93 22.68
CA LYS A 468 -7.00 12.00 21.32
C LYS A 468 -8.31 11.21 21.16
N SER A 469 -8.46 10.05 21.78
CA SER A 469 -9.72 9.29 21.77
C SER A 469 -10.87 10.10 22.38
N PHE A 470 -10.66 10.78 23.50
CA PHE A 470 -11.69 11.64 24.11
C PHE A 470 -12.02 12.85 23.22
N LEU A 471 -11.01 13.46 22.58
CA LEU A 471 -11.24 14.55 21.61
C LEU A 471 -12.12 14.08 20.46
N LEU A 472 -11.83 12.91 19.89
CA LEU A 472 -12.61 12.32 18.80
C LEU A 472 -14.04 11.97 19.24
N MET A 473 -14.24 11.45 20.45
CA MET A 473 -15.58 11.20 20.98
C MET A 473 -16.43 12.46 21.05
N ALA A 474 -15.83 13.59 21.45
CA ALA A 474 -16.54 14.88 21.48
C ALA A 474 -16.85 15.40 20.06
N THR A 475 -15.88 15.32 19.15
CA THR A 475 -16.02 15.83 17.77
C THR A 475 -17.03 15.04 16.96
N PHE A 476 -17.10 13.72 17.14
CA PHE A 476 -18.08 12.85 16.46
C PHE A 476 -19.42 12.73 17.18
N GLY A 477 -19.60 13.43 18.32
CA GLY A 477 -20.86 13.41 19.06
C GLY A 477 -21.16 12.08 19.77
N VAL A 478 -20.16 11.26 20.01
CA VAL A 478 -20.27 10.02 20.80
C VAL A 478 -20.50 10.34 22.26
N ARG A 479 -19.86 11.39 22.77
CA ARG A 479 -20.01 11.92 24.13
C ARG A 479 -20.20 13.44 24.08
N ARG A 480 -20.89 13.98 25.11
CA ARG A 480 -20.99 15.44 25.26
C ARG A 480 -19.59 16.02 25.48
N PRO A 481 -19.23 17.11 24.77
CA PRO A 481 -17.95 17.78 24.99
C PRO A 481 -17.67 18.13 26.45
N ALA A 482 -18.69 18.62 27.19
CA ALA A 482 -18.57 18.94 28.60
C ALA A 482 -18.15 17.75 29.49
N ASP A 483 -18.52 16.51 29.11
CA ASP A 483 -18.23 15.31 29.89
C ASP A 483 -16.78 14.82 29.67
N VAL A 484 -16.17 15.13 28.55
CA VAL A 484 -14.87 14.58 28.14
C VAL A 484 -13.75 15.62 28.02
N ALA A 485 -14.09 16.91 27.94
CA ALA A 485 -13.09 17.97 27.73
C ALA A 485 -12.02 18.04 28.84
N SER A 486 -12.42 17.88 30.12
CA SER A 486 -11.50 17.88 31.26
C SER A 486 -10.56 16.68 31.22
N VAL A 487 -11.13 15.49 30.99
CA VAL A 487 -10.35 14.23 30.93
C VAL A 487 -9.38 14.22 29.75
N CYS A 488 -9.81 14.72 28.58
CA CYS A 488 -8.96 14.90 27.42
C CYS A 488 -7.74 15.78 27.74
N LYS A 489 -7.96 16.97 28.30
CA LYS A 489 -6.90 17.92 28.63
C LYS A 489 -5.98 17.37 29.74
N GLU A 490 -6.53 16.69 30.74
CA GLU A 490 -5.75 16.05 31.78
C GLU A 490 -4.82 14.96 31.22
N ALA A 491 -5.34 14.08 30.38
CA ALA A 491 -4.55 13.03 29.73
C ALA A 491 -3.44 13.60 28.86
N ALA A 492 -3.73 14.64 28.05
CA ALA A 492 -2.72 15.32 27.24
C ALA A 492 -1.66 16.01 28.11
N THR A 493 -2.05 16.66 29.19
CA THR A 493 -1.12 17.31 30.13
C THR A 493 -0.23 16.28 30.85
N ARG A 494 -0.78 15.12 31.22
CA ARG A 494 0.01 14.00 31.78
C ARG A 494 1.02 13.47 30.76
N ALA A 495 0.62 13.33 29.50
CA ALA A 495 1.54 12.95 28.44
C ALA A 495 2.74 13.89 28.38
N LEU A 496 2.50 15.21 28.38
CA LEU A 496 3.54 16.25 28.35
C LEU A 496 4.38 16.30 29.63
N ALA A 497 3.83 15.92 30.77
CA ALA A 497 4.60 15.81 32.01
C ALA A 497 5.62 14.65 31.97
N PHE A 498 5.36 13.60 31.19
CA PHE A 498 6.30 12.49 30.98
C PHE A 498 7.22 12.69 29.80
N ASP A 499 6.75 13.38 28.74
CA ASP A 499 7.55 13.72 27.54
C ASP A 499 7.08 15.05 26.96
N GLU A 500 7.79 16.12 27.28
CA GLU A 500 7.50 17.47 26.80
C GLU A 500 7.72 17.62 25.28
N SER A 501 8.48 16.72 24.66
CA SER A 501 8.76 16.75 23.22
C SER A 501 7.69 16.03 22.37
N LEU A 502 6.62 15.52 22.97
CA LEU A 502 5.59 14.74 22.28
C LEU A 502 4.63 15.66 21.51
N ALA A 503 4.87 15.82 20.20
CA ALA A 503 4.11 16.72 19.33
C ALA A 503 2.61 16.45 19.32
N GLU A 504 2.21 15.18 19.31
CA GLU A 504 0.81 14.73 19.28
C GLU A 504 0.05 15.17 20.55
N ALA A 505 0.70 15.17 21.70
CA ALA A 505 0.10 15.63 22.96
C ALA A 505 -0.12 17.16 22.95
N HIS A 506 0.87 17.93 22.44
CA HIS A 506 0.72 19.36 22.24
C HIS A 506 -0.42 19.68 21.28
N ALA A 507 -0.53 18.97 20.15
CA ALA A 507 -1.56 19.20 19.14
C ALA A 507 -2.97 18.87 19.70
N THR A 508 -3.12 17.75 20.40
CA THR A 508 -4.39 17.35 21.01
C THR A 508 -4.83 18.35 22.10
N LEU A 509 -3.91 18.77 22.98
CA LEU A 509 -4.22 19.75 24.03
C LEU A 509 -4.60 21.10 23.41
N ALA A 510 -3.86 21.56 22.42
CA ALA A 510 -4.13 22.82 21.74
C ALA A 510 -5.53 22.84 21.09
N PHE A 511 -5.89 21.76 20.38
CA PHE A 511 -7.19 21.69 19.74
C PHE A 511 -8.33 21.58 20.75
N ALA A 512 -8.14 20.85 21.86
CA ALA A 512 -9.10 20.81 22.97
C ALA A 512 -9.27 22.18 23.64
N GLU A 513 -8.18 22.94 23.83
CA GLU A 513 -8.22 24.32 24.36
C GLU A 513 -8.96 25.27 23.39
N ALA A 514 -8.78 25.14 22.08
CA ALA A 514 -9.50 25.93 21.09
C ALA A 514 -10.99 25.57 21.04
N ALA A 515 -11.29 24.28 20.94
CA ALA A 515 -12.65 23.80 20.72
C ALA A 515 -13.56 23.95 21.94
N PHE A 516 -13.01 23.74 23.14
CA PHE A 516 -13.79 23.69 24.39
C PHE A 516 -13.62 24.91 25.29
N ASP A 517 -12.45 25.58 25.26
CA ASP A 517 -12.16 26.73 26.14
C ASP A 517 -12.04 28.05 25.36
N TRP A 518 -12.02 27.99 24.02
CA TRP A 518 -11.89 29.14 23.09
C TRP A 518 -10.60 29.95 23.31
N LYS A 519 -9.51 29.26 23.68
CA LYS A 519 -8.17 29.82 23.91
C LYS A 519 -7.36 29.90 22.61
N TRP A 520 -7.82 30.74 21.68
CA TRP A 520 -7.34 30.77 20.29
C TRP A 520 -5.82 30.98 20.16
N THR A 521 -5.28 32.01 20.81
CA THR A 521 -3.86 32.39 20.72
C THR A 521 -2.96 31.30 21.30
N GLU A 522 -3.35 30.73 22.45
CA GLU A 522 -2.57 29.68 23.09
C GLU A 522 -2.61 28.40 22.26
N ALA A 523 -3.76 28.04 21.70
CA ALA A 523 -3.91 26.91 20.82
C ALA A 523 -3.04 27.04 19.56
N GLU A 524 -3.05 28.21 18.90
CA GLU A 524 -2.20 28.46 17.74
C GLU A 524 -0.71 28.33 18.09
N ARG A 525 -0.28 28.92 19.18
CA ARG A 525 1.09 28.86 19.66
C ARG A 525 1.52 27.38 19.88
N ARG A 526 0.67 26.58 20.53
CA ARG A 526 0.96 25.15 20.79
C ARG A 526 0.99 24.33 19.50
N LEU A 527 0.06 24.55 18.56
CA LEU A 527 0.06 23.83 17.26
C LEU A 527 1.31 24.17 16.45
N ARG A 528 1.72 25.45 16.42
CA ARG A 528 2.96 25.83 15.77
C ARG A 528 4.18 25.22 16.45
N HIS A 529 4.20 25.14 17.79
CA HIS A 529 5.24 24.48 18.55
C HIS A 529 5.27 22.97 18.21
N ALA A 530 4.12 22.29 18.19
CA ALA A 530 4.06 20.87 17.79
C ALA A 530 4.67 20.64 16.39
N LEU A 531 4.44 21.56 15.45
CA LEU A 531 5.07 21.50 14.11
C LEU A 531 6.57 21.78 14.11
N THR A 532 7.14 22.46 15.13
CA THR A 532 8.61 22.54 15.28
C THR A 532 9.19 21.23 15.81
N LEU A 533 8.45 20.49 16.64
CA LEU A 533 8.85 19.18 17.16
C LEU A 533 8.73 18.09 16.10
N LYS A 534 7.65 18.14 15.26
CA LYS A 534 7.39 17.16 14.22
C LYS A 534 6.90 17.84 12.93
N PRO A 535 7.82 18.35 12.10
CA PRO A 535 7.48 19.12 10.88
C PRO A 535 6.68 18.33 9.85
N GLY A 536 6.86 17.00 9.80
CA GLY A 536 6.16 16.07 8.92
C GLY A 536 4.78 15.63 9.41
N ASP A 537 4.22 16.22 10.48
CA ASP A 537 2.92 15.78 10.98
C ASP A 537 1.75 16.44 10.22
N GLY A 538 1.16 15.68 9.29
CA GLY A 538 -0.01 16.10 8.53
C GLY A 538 -1.24 16.34 9.40
N THR A 539 -1.43 15.60 10.48
CA THR A 539 -2.56 15.77 11.41
C THR A 539 -2.50 17.12 12.13
N THR A 540 -1.35 17.48 12.68
CA THR A 540 -1.16 18.80 13.33
C THR A 540 -1.36 19.93 12.34
N ARG A 541 -0.96 19.78 11.06
CA ARG A 541 -1.24 20.78 10.01
C ARG A 541 -2.72 20.95 9.74
N GLN A 542 -3.48 19.86 9.69
CA GLN A 542 -4.93 19.92 9.54
C GLN A 542 -5.60 20.66 10.72
N LEU A 543 -5.19 20.34 11.96
CA LEU A 543 -5.71 21.01 13.15
C LEU A 543 -5.38 22.52 13.16
N LEU A 544 -4.17 22.89 12.74
CA LEU A 544 -3.81 24.30 12.57
C LEU A 544 -4.64 24.96 11.46
N GLY A 545 -4.82 24.27 10.32
CA GLY A 545 -5.68 24.76 9.24
C GLY A 545 -7.13 25.00 9.70
N TRP A 546 -7.69 24.08 10.49
CA TRP A 546 -9.02 24.26 11.06
C TRP A 546 -9.09 25.43 12.05
N LEU A 547 -8.09 25.57 12.93
CA LEU A 547 -8.04 26.72 13.84
C LEU A 547 -7.96 28.06 13.07
N LEU A 548 -7.12 28.13 12.04
CA LEU A 548 -6.98 29.32 11.20
C LEU A 548 -8.29 29.65 10.46
N LEU A 549 -9.01 28.63 9.98
CA LEU A 549 -10.31 28.78 9.36
C LEU A 549 -11.32 29.38 10.34
N ALA A 550 -11.39 28.86 11.58
CA ALA A 550 -12.27 29.37 12.63
C ALA A 550 -11.98 30.86 12.96
N LEU A 551 -10.71 31.25 12.87
CA LEU A 551 -10.27 32.65 13.04
C LEU A 551 -10.54 33.55 11.82
N GLY A 552 -11.11 33.01 10.72
CA GLY A 552 -11.35 33.73 9.48
C GLY A 552 -10.09 33.95 8.61
N ARG A 553 -8.99 33.28 8.90
CA ARG A 553 -7.73 33.34 8.16
C ARG A 553 -7.69 32.25 7.07
N SER A 554 -8.62 32.36 6.11
CA SER A 554 -8.89 31.32 5.11
C SER A 554 -7.70 30.98 4.22
N GLU A 555 -6.94 31.98 3.76
CA GLU A 555 -5.75 31.76 2.91
C GLU A 555 -4.69 30.93 3.64
N GLU A 556 -4.41 31.23 4.92
CA GLU A 556 -3.46 30.48 5.72
C GLU A 556 -3.98 29.07 6.03
N SER A 557 -5.28 28.93 6.28
CA SER A 557 -5.94 27.64 6.43
C SER A 557 -5.73 26.75 5.18
N ILE A 558 -6.04 27.27 4.01
CA ILE A 558 -5.87 26.55 2.72
C ILE A 558 -4.39 26.19 2.51
N ALA A 559 -3.46 27.08 2.86
CA ALA A 559 -2.05 26.79 2.76
C ALA A 559 -1.60 25.61 3.65
N GLU A 560 -2.08 25.55 4.92
CA GLU A 560 -1.77 24.42 5.80
C GLU A 560 -2.46 23.13 5.35
N GLN A 561 -3.71 23.19 4.84
CA GLN A 561 -4.39 22.02 4.27
C GLN A 561 -3.66 21.48 3.01
N ARG A 562 -3.14 22.35 2.14
CA ARG A 562 -2.31 21.95 0.99
C ARG A 562 -1.00 21.29 1.44
N ARG A 563 -0.37 21.81 2.52
CA ARG A 563 0.83 21.19 3.11
C ARG A 563 0.50 19.81 3.69
N ALA A 564 -0.65 19.66 4.36
CA ALA A 564 -1.12 18.37 4.85
C ALA A 564 -1.37 17.39 3.70
N LEU A 565 -1.98 17.84 2.60
CA LEU A 565 -2.21 17.05 1.39
C LEU A 565 -0.88 16.61 0.74
N HIS A 566 0.14 17.47 0.75
CA HIS A 566 1.46 17.10 0.23
C HIS A 566 2.13 15.97 1.03
N LEU A 567 1.83 15.85 2.33
CA LEU A 567 2.29 14.75 3.20
C LEU A 567 1.40 13.51 3.09
N ASP A 568 0.12 13.68 2.76
CA ASP A 568 -0.88 12.59 2.72
C ASP A 568 -1.77 12.67 1.46
N PRO A 569 -1.17 12.51 0.26
CA PRO A 569 -1.85 12.83 -1.01
C PRO A 569 -3.03 11.93 -1.33
N LEU A 570 -3.02 10.67 -0.87
CA LEU A 570 -4.09 9.70 -1.13
C LEU A 570 -5.07 9.55 0.04
N SER A 571 -4.97 10.38 1.07
CA SER A 571 -5.95 10.39 2.17
C SER A 571 -7.25 11.04 1.75
N PRO A 572 -8.38 10.31 1.73
CA PRO A 572 -9.66 10.89 1.37
C PRO A 572 -10.09 12.00 2.35
N ASN A 573 -9.77 11.83 3.64
CA ASN A 573 -10.10 12.83 4.66
C ASN A 573 -9.32 14.13 4.48
N VAL A 574 -8.02 14.09 4.18
CA VAL A 574 -7.21 15.29 3.94
C VAL A 574 -7.69 16.02 2.70
N ASN A 575 -8.00 15.28 1.63
CA ASN A 575 -8.59 15.82 0.41
C ASN A 575 -9.95 16.49 0.67
N SER A 576 -10.81 15.85 1.47
CA SER A 576 -12.12 16.41 1.86
C SER A 576 -11.98 17.67 2.71
N ASN A 577 -11.01 17.71 3.65
CA ASN A 577 -10.75 18.88 4.50
C ASN A 577 -10.22 20.08 3.70
N LEU A 578 -9.43 19.86 2.67
CA LEU A 578 -9.02 20.92 1.73
C LEU A 578 -10.26 21.46 0.97
N GLY A 579 -11.15 20.57 0.52
CA GLY A 579 -12.42 20.97 -0.10
C GLY A 579 -13.30 21.82 0.83
N TRP A 580 -13.36 21.45 2.11
CA TRP A 580 -14.03 22.26 3.14
C TRP A 580 -13.39 23.64 3.29
N ALA A 581 -12.05 23.69 3.41
CA ALA A 581 -11.34 24.97 3.53
C ALA A 581 -11.60 25.90 2.33
N PHE A 582 -11.66 25.36 1.11
CA PHE A 582 -12.07 26.11 -0.08
C PHE A 582 -13.52 26.60 0.00
N ALA A 583 -14.46 25.71 0.37
CA ALA A 583 -15.87 26.06 0.44
C ALA A 583 -16.13 27.22 1.42
N TRP A 584 -15.55 27.17 2.61
CA TRP A 584 -15.73 28.18 3.64
C TRP A 584 -14.79 29.39 3.48
N GLY A 585 -13.70 29.22 2.70
CA GLY A 585 -12.83 30.32 2.29
C GLY A 585 -13.39 31.17 1.13
N GLY A 586 -14.56 30.81 0.59
CA GLY A 586 -15.19 31.51 -0.52
C GLY A 586 -14.78 31.02 -1.92
N GLU A 587 -13.89 30.05 -2.01
CA GLU A 587 -13.40 29.47 -3.27
C GLU A 587 -14.27 28.28 -3.73
N THR A 588 -15.58 28.51 -3.85
CA THR A 588 -16.59 27.44 -4.06
C THR A 588 -16.37 26.61 -5.34
N GLY A 589 -15.77 27.19 -6.39
CA GLY A 589 -15.40 26.46 -7.61
C GLY A 589 -14.33 25.40 -7.33
N GLN A 590 -13.23 25.78 -6.67
CA GLN A 590 -12.15 24.87 -6.27
C GLN A 590 -12.66 23.83 -5.26
N ALA A 591 -13.60 24.20 -4.39
CA ALA A 591 -14.22 23.26 -3.45
C ALA A 591 -14.92 22.11 -4.19
N VAL A 592 -15.76 22.43 -5.19
CA VAL A 592 -16.48 21.42 -5.98
C VAL A 592 -15.48 20.51 -6.72
N GLU A 593 -14.49 21.07 -7.39
CA GLU A 593 -13.47 20.28 -8.12
C GLU A 593 -12.69 19.34 -7.19
N GLN A 594 -12.24 19.86 -6.03
CA GLN A 594 -11.50 19.08 -5.04
C GLN A 594 -12.34 17.96 -4.44
N LEU A 595 -13.61 18.25 -4.08
CA LEU A 595 -14.49 17.26 -3.47
C LEU A 595 -14.95 16.20 -4.46
N GLN A 596 -15.20 16.56 -5.72
CA GLN A 596 -15.45 15.58 -6.78
C GLN A 596 -14.22 14.70 -7.04
N ALA A 597 -13.01 15.26 -7.02
CA ALA A 597 -11.78 14.48 -7.11
C ALA A 597 -11.64 13.52 -5.90
N THR A 598 -11.99 13.98 -4.70
CA THR A 598 -12.01 13.15 -3.50
C THR A 598 -13.00 11.99 -3.63
N LEU A 599 -14.20 12.22 -4.18
CA LEU A 599 -15.21 11.18 -4.40
C LEU A 599 -14.84 10.22 -5.53
N ARG A 600 -13.98 10.60 -6.47
CA ARG A 600 -13.37 9.63 -7.41
C ARG A 600 -12.36 8.72 -6.72
N LEU A 601 -11.64 9.23 -5.71
CA LEU A 601 -10.70 8.45 -4.91
C LEU A 601 -11.41 7.52 -3.92
N GLU A 602 -12.50 8.01 -3.29
CA GLU A 602 -13.30 7.28 -2.29
C GLU A 602 -14.79 7.65 -2.42
N PRO A 603 -15.56 6.93 -3.27
CA PRO A 603 -16.97 7.25 -3.52
C PRO A 603 -17.89 7.13 -2.30
N SER A 604 -17.46 6.38 -1.27
CA SER A 604 -18.23 6.12 -0.05
C SER A 604 -17.85 7.03 1.13
N LEU A 605 -17.12 8.14 0.89
CA LEU A 605 -16.70 9.05 1.95
C LEU A 605 -17.83 10.04 2.37
N PRO A 606 -18.44 9.88 3.55
CA PRO A 606 -19.58 10.73 3.96
C PRO A 606 -19.21 12.20 4.08
N THR A 607 -18.00 12.52 4.57
CA THR A 607 -17.54 13.90 4.75
C THR A 607 -17.33 14.64 3.44
N ALA A 608 -16.95 13.95 2.36
CA ALA A 608 -16.83 14.57 1.04
C ALA A 608 -18.21 14.95 0.46
N HIS A 609 -19.21 14.07 0.59
CA HIS A 609 -20.58 14.37 0.23
C HIS A 609 -21.15 15.53 1.06
N PHE A 610 -20.86 15.53 2.38
CA PHE A 610 -21.27 16.62 3.28
C PHE A 610 -20.73 17.99 2.83
N TRP A 611 -19.43 18.09 2.55
CA TRP A 611 -18.83 19.35 2.12
C TRP A 611 -19.18 19.74 0.69
N LEU A 612 -19.40 18.75 -0.19
CA LEU A 612 -19.87 19.01 -1.56
C LEU A 612 -21.29 19.58 -1.57
N SER A 613 -22.16 19.07 -0.70
CA SER A 613 -23.50 19.64 -0.47
C SER A 613 -23.41 21.11 -0.08
N GLU A 614 -22.51 21.45 0.86
CA GLU A 614 -22.32 22.83 1.29
C GLU A 614 -21.78 23.73 0.16
N ALA A 615 -20.83 23.21 -0.64
CA ALA A 615 -20.32 23.93 -1.81
C ALA A 615 -21.41 24.18 -2.88
N TYR A 616 -22.30 23.21 -3.12
CA TYR A 616 -23.43 23.37 -4.02
C TYR A 616 -24.44 24.39 -3.49
N ARG A 617 -24.77 24.37 -2.18
CA ARG A 617 -25.65 25.36 -1.55
C ARG A 617 -25.13 26.77 -1.77
N GLN A 618 -23.84 27.04 -1.53
CA GLN A 618 -23.23 28.36 -1.74
C GLN A 618 -23.22 28.80 -3.20
N ARG A 619 -23.33 27.87 -4.14
CA ARG A 619 -23.45 28.12 -5.58
C ARG A 619 -24.91 28.24 -6.05
N SER A 620 -25.86 28.35 -5.12
CA SER A 620 -27.30 28.41 -5.43
C SER A 620 -27.81 27.17 -6.21
N MET A 621 -27.31 25.99 -5.85
CA MET A 621 -27.71 24.68 -6.38
C MET A 621 -28.38 23.87 -5.25
N PRO A 622 -29.60 24.22 -4.81
CA PRO A 622 -30.21 23.67 -3.60
C PRO A 622 -30.56 22.18 -3.73
N GLU A 623 -31.03 21.73 -4.90
CA GLU A 623 -31.45 20.35 -5.11
C GLU A 623 -30.24 19.40 -5.11
N GLU A 624 -29.15 19.81 -5.76
CA GLU A 624 -27.89 19.05 -5.73
C GLU A 624 -27.30 19.00 -4.31
N SER A 625 -27.44 20.07 -3.53
CA SER A 625 -27.06 20.13 -2.13
C SER A 625 -27.84 19.09 -1.31
N VAL A 626 -29.17 19.05 -1.45
CA VAL A 626 -30.01 18.04 -0.77
C VAL A 626 -29.62 16.63 -1.16
N LEU A 627 -29.40 16.37 -2.46
CA LEU A 627 -29.03 15.04 -2.97
C LEU A 627 -27.70 14.55 -2.36
N GLU A 628 -26.69 15.42 -2.28
CA GLU A 628 -25.40 15.07 -1.68
C GLU A 628 -25.52 14.84 -0.16
N CYS A 629 -26.33 15.65 0.55
CA CYS A 629 -26.64 15.42 1.95
C CYS A 629 -27.30 14.06 2.19
N GLN A 630 -28.27 13.67 1.36
CA GLN A 630 -28.93 12.38 1.45
C GLN A 630 -27.94 11.21 1.26
N LYS A 631 -26.95 11.38 0.37
CA LYS A 631 -25.88 10.39 0.21
C LYS A 631 -25.03 10.30 1.49
N ALA A 632 -24.63 11.43 2.06
CA ALA A 632 -23.87 11.48 3.31
C ALA A 632 -24.61 10.78 4.47
N VAL A 633 -25.91 11.04 4.61
CA VAL A 633 -26.76 10.40 5.65
C VAL A 633 -26.89 8.89 5.43
N ARG A 634 -27.05 8.43 4.19
CA ARG A 634 -27.10 6.98 3.89
C ARG A 634 -25.79 6.25 4.22
N LEU A 635 -24.65 6.93 4.01
CA LEU A 635 -23.33 6.36 4.28
C LEU A 635 -22.96 6.41 5.77
N PHE A 636 -23.39 7.48 6.46
CA PHE A 636 -23.13 7.67 7.89
C PHE A 636 -24.31 8.43 8.53
N GLY A 637 -25.26 7.68 9.09
CA GLY A 637 -26.50 8.21 9.69
C GLY A 637 -26.33 8.89 11.05
N GLY A 638 -25.17 9.50 11.34
CA GLY A 638 -24.93 10.22 12.59
C GLY A 638 -25.78 11.51 12.70
N PRO A 639 -26.15 11.95 13.93
CA PRO A 639 -27.01 13.11 14.14
C PRO A 639 -26.53 14.39 13.46
N GLN A 640 -25.22 14.56 13.30
CA GLN A 640 -24.64 15.71 12.61
C GLN A 640 -24.98 15.73 11.12
N MET A 641 -24.92 14.58 10.45
CA MET A 641 -25.28 14.47 9.02
C MET A 641 -26.78 14.67 8.84
N VAL A 642 -27.59 14.14 9.75
CA VAL A 642 -29.04 14.34 9.78
C VAL A 642 -29.39 15.81 9.97
N ALA A 643 -28.73 16.52 10.92
CA ALA A 643 -28.92 17.96 11.12
C ALA A 643 -28.53 18.78 9.88
N HIS A 644 -27.46 18.39 9.20
CA HIS A 644 -27.07 19.06 7.97
C HIS A 644 -28.09 18.86 6.84
N LEU A 645 -28.67 17.66 6.72
CA LEU A 645 -29.77 17.39 5.78
C LEU A 645 -31.00 18.27 6.09
N GLY A 646 -31.36 18.41 7.38
CA GLY A 646 -32.44 19.31 7.80
C GLY A 646 -32.19 20.76 7.38
N HIS A 647 -30.94 21.24 7.58
CA HIS A 647 -30.54 22.57 7.10
C HIS A 647 -30.61 22.66 5.57
N ALA A 648 -30.16 21.65 4.81
CA ALA A 648 -30.21 21.64 3.36
C ALA A 648 -31.66 21.69 2.83
N PHE A 649 -32.57 20.92 3.44
CA PHE A 649 -34.02 21.00 3.13
C PHE A 649 -34.59 22.39 3.40
N ALA A 650 -34.32 22.99 4.57
CA ALA A 650 -34.79 24.32 4.89
C ALA A 650 -34.26 25.37 3.89
N ALA A 651 -32.96 25.28 3.53
CA ALA A 651 -32.34 26.20 2.58
C ALA A 651 -32.87 26.04 1.14
N ALA A 652 -33.36 24.85 0.79
CA ALA A 652 -34.03 24.56 -0.49
C ALA A 652 -35.51 24.92 -0.50
N GLY A 653 -36.09 25.36 0.63
CA GLY A 653 -37.51 25.70 0.76
C GLY A 653 -38.42 24.49 1.06
N HIS A 654 -37.86 23.33 1.37
CA HIS A 654 -38.57 22.12 1.75
C HIS A 654 -38.83 22.10 3.26
N GLU A 655 -39.72 23.02 3.69
CA GLU A 655 -39.99 23.35 5.11
C GLU A 655 -40.54 22.12 5.88
N SER A 656 -41.41 21.32 5.28
CA SER A 656 -42.02 20.14 5.92
C SER A 656 -40.99 19.07 6.25
N GLU A 657 -40.06 18.83 5.34
CA GLU A 657 -38.99 17.87 5.52
C GLU A 657 -37.98 18.36 6.56
N ALA A 658 -37.64 19.65 6.56
CA ALA A 658 -36.79 20.25 7.57
C ALA A 658 -37.37 20.13 8.98
N ARG A 659 -38.69 20.34 9.15
CA ARG A 659 -39.38 20.15 10.44
C ARG A 659 -39.44 18.71 10.88
N ALA A 660 -39.67 17.79 9.98
CA ALA A 660 -39.60 16.35 10.27
C ALA A 660 -38.19 15.93 10.80
N ILE A 661 -37.13 16.50 10.23
CA ILE A 661 -35.77 16.30 10.75
C ILE A 661 -35.57 16.87 12.16
N LEU A 662 -36.15 18.00 12.49
CA LEU A 662 -36.12 18.56 13.86
C LEU A 662 -36.79 17.60 14.87
N ASP A 663 -37.92 16.99 14.50
CA ASP A 663 -38.63 16.00 15.31
C ASP A 663 -37.78 14.75 15.48
N ASP A 664 -37.18 14.25 14.41
CA ASP A 664 -36.28 13.08 14.43
C ASP A 664 -35.05 13.35 15.34
N LEU A 665 -34.39 14.51 15.19
CA LEU A 665 -33.24 14.88 16.03
C LEU A 665 -33.65 15.00 17.50
N THR A 666 -34.83 15.52 17.78
CA THR A 666 -35.38 15.60 19.14
C THR A 666 -35.58 14.20 19.73
N ALA A 667 -36.18 13.27 18.96
CA ALA A 667 -36.35 11.89 19.36
C ALA A 667 -35.01 11.16 19.56
N ILE A 668 -34.01 11.37 18.68
CA ILE A 668 -32.64 10.87 18.86
C ILE A 668 -32.03 11.43 20.15
N GLY A 669 -32.24 12.71 20.43
CA GLY A 669 -31.71 13.43 21.61
C GLY A 669 -32.17 12.87 22.94
N THR A 670 -33.27 12.09 22.98
CA THR A 670 -33.72 11.39 24.19
C THR A 670 -32.83 10.17 24.55
N LYS A 671 -32.10 9.63 23.57
CA LYS A 671 -31.31 8.40 23.71
C LYS A 671 -29.80 8.61 23.69
N ARG A 672 -29.36 9.64 22.95
CA ARG A 672 -27.93 9.96 22.79
C ARG A 672 -27.72 11.46 22.58
N TYR A 673 -26.49 11.92 22.71
CA TYR A 673 -26.15 13.31 22.50
C TYR A 673 -26.39 13.74 21.04
N VAL A 674 -27.07 14.85 20.87
CA VAL A 674 -27.25 15.58 19.62
C VAL A 674 -26.80 17.01 19.83
N ALA A 675 -25.84 17.49 19.01
CA ALA A 675 -25.29 18.82 19.18
C ALA A 675 -26.32 19.90 18.89
N SER A 676 -26.57 20.79 19.86
CA SER A 676 -27.54 21.91 19.74
C SER A 676 -27.28 22.86 18.58
N TYR A 677 -26.01 22.91 18.09
CA TYR A 677 -25.63 23.71 16.92
C TYR A 677 -26.41 23.31 15.66
N GLY A 678 -26.67 22.00 15.47
CA GLY A 678 -27.45 21.52 14.33
C GLY A 678 -28.87 22.04 14.30
N PHE A 679 -29.57 22.06 15.46
CA PHE A 679 -30.90 22.67 15.60
C PHE A 679 -30.87 24.15 15.26
N ALA A 680 -29.86 24.88 15.77
CA ALA A 680 -29.71 26.30 15.48
C ALA A 680 -29.62 26.62 13.97
N LEU A 681 -28.87 25.77 13.22
CA LEU A 681 -28.74 25.95 11.77
C LEU A 681 -30.06 25.72 11.03
N ILE A 682 -30.85 24.73 11.42
CA ILE A 682 -32.14 24.43 10.80
C ILE A 682 -33.10 25.57 11.07
N HIS A 683 -33.23 26.05 12.32
CA HIS A 683 -34.08 27.20 12.67
C HIS A 683 -33.63 28.48 11.97
N ALA A 684 -32.31 28.73 11.83
CA ALA A 684 -31.79 29.87 11.08
C ALA A 684 -32.22 29.84 9.60
N ALA A 685 -32.15 28.67 8.96
CA ALA A 685 -32.56 28.48 7.56
C ALA A 685 -34.09 28.61 7.39
N LEU A 686 -34.89 28.19 8.39
CA LEU A 686 -36.35 28.41 8.46
C LEU A 686 -36.73 29.86 8.82
N LYS A 687 -35.74 30.74 9.04
CA LYS A 687 -35.91 32.15 9.45
C LYS A 687 -36.54 32.34 10.85
N GLU A 688 -36.43 31.33 11.68
CA GLU A 688 -36.89 31.35 13.08
C GLU A 688 -35.71 31.81 13.97
N ILE A 689 -35.43 33.15 13.85
CA ILE A 689 -34.20 33.75 14.38
C ILE A 689 -34.11 33.64 15.90
N ASP A 690 -35.22 33.79 16.63
CA ASP A 690 -35.21 33.68 18.09
C ASP A 690 -34.88 32.27 18.56
N GLU A 691 -35.50 31.28 17.97
CA GLU A 691 -35.22 29.87 18.26
C GLU A 691 -33.76 29.51 17.91
N ALA A 692 -33.27 30.01 16.78
CA ALA A 692 -31.86 29.75 16.39
C ALA A 692 -30.88 30.27 17.46
N PHE A 693 -31.11 31.46 18.05
CA PHE A 693 -30.27 31.98 19.13
C PHE A 693 -30.39 31.17 20.42
N VAL A 694 -31.62 30.72 20.80
CA VAL A 694 -31.77 29.80 21.95
C VAL A 694 -30.92 28.56 21.83
N TRP A 695 -30.92 27.94 20.64
CA TRP A 695 -30.11 26.75 20.37
C TRP A 695 -28.60 27.06 20.27
N LEU A 696 -28.19 28.24 19.77
CA LEU A 696 -26.78 28.66 19.76
C LEU A 696 -26.26 28.89 21.20
N ASP A 697 -27.03 29.55 22.06
CA ASP A 697 -26.65 29.72 23.46
C ASP A 697 -26.47 28.38 24.16
N ARG A 698 -27.39 27.43 23.94
CA ARG A 698 -27.29 26.08 24.43
C ARG A 698 -26.05 25.34 23.87
N ALA A 699 -25.74 25.49 22.58
CA ALA A 699 -24.55 24.92 21.98
C ALA A 699 -23.26 25.45 22.62
N CYS A 700 -23.24 26.75 23.01
CA CYS A 700 -22.11 27.31 23.76
C CYS A 700 -22.01 26.73 25.18
N ASP A 701 -23.14 26.53 25.88
CA ASP A 701 -23.16 25.92 27.22
C ASP A 701 -22.71 24.48 27.20
N GLU A 702 -23.06 23.71 26.16
CA GLU A 702 -22.63 22.35 25.91
C GLU A 702 -21.17 22.24 25.50
N ARG A 703 -20.49 23.35 25.21
CA ARG A 703 -19.14 23.41 24.64
C ARG A 703 -19.06 22.64 23.31
N SER A 704 -20.14 22.70 22.50
CA SER A 704 -20.15 22.06 21.18
C SER A 704 -18.99 22.55 20.36
N TRP A 705 -18.17 21.63 19.82
CA TRP A 705 -17.03 22.00 19.00
C TRP A 705 -17.42 22.77 17.73
N TRP A 706 -18.68 22.63 17.26
CA TRP A 706 -19.20 23.34 16.10
C TRP A 706 -19.30 24.86 16.31
N VAL A 707 -19.44 25.35 17.54
CA VAL A 707 -19.54 26.79 17.79
C VAL A 707 -18.25 27.54 17.46
N MET A 708 -17.11 26.85 17.42
CA MET A 708 -15.84 27.49 17.08
C MET A 708 -15.82 28.10 15.67
N TRP A 709 -16.64 27.61 14.76
CA TRP A 709 -16.73 28.13 13.39
C TRP A 709 -17.84 29.13 13.16
N THR A 710 -18.61 29.55 14.17
CA THR A 710 -19.74 30.45 14.03
C THR A 710 -19.37 31.71 13.23
N ARG A 711 -18.16 32.25 13.37
CA ARG A 711 -17.70 33.44 12.65
C ARG A 711 -17.65 33.22 11.13
N ILE A 712 -17.19 32.05 10.68
CA ILE A 712 -16.90 31.75 9.27
C ILE A 712 -18.00 30.92 8.60
N ASP A 713 -18.80 30.19 9.37
CA ASP A 713 -19.84 29.29 8.86
C ASP A 713 -20.85 30.06 7.98
N PRO A 714 -20.98 29.76 6.68
CA PRO A 714 -21.88 30.43 5.80
C PRO A 714 -23.37 30.13 6.11
N ARG A 715 -23.67 29.11 6.90
CA ARG A 715 -25.03 28.67 7.25
C ARG A 715 -25.67 29.59 8.28
N VAL A 716 -24.87 30.34 9.04
CA VAL A 716 -25.37 31.33 10.02
C VAL A 716 -25.60 32.71 9.41
N GLU A 717 -25.47 32.87 8.09
CA GLU A 717 -25.68 34.15 7.39
C GLU A 717 -26.98 34.86 7.79
N PRO A 718 -28.14 34.18 7.93
CA PRO A 718 -29.40 34.83 8.34
C PRO A 718 -29.33 35.50 9.72
N LEU A 719 -28.37 35.11 10.57
CA LEU A 719 -28.22 35.61 11.95
C LEU A 719 -27.28 36.81 12.06
N ARG A 720 -26.43 37.08 11.03
CA ARG A 720 -25.33 38.05 11.13
C ARG A 720 -25.78 39.49 11.35
N ALA A 721 -26.99 39.87 10.84
CA ALA A 721 -27.53 41.19 11.00
C ALA A 721 -28.14 41.47 12.41
N ASP A 722 -28.35 40.41 13.21
CA ASP A 722 -28.94 40.55 14.55
C ASP A 722 -27.85 40.91 15.58
N PRO A 723 -28.12 41.90 16.48
CA PRO A 723 -27.14 42.29 17.51
C PRO A 723 -26.69 41.15 18.45
N ARG A 724 -27.51 40.11 18.62
CA ARG A 724 -27.18 38.93 19.41
C ARG A 724 -25.98 38.16 18.83
N TYR A 725 -25.82 38.20 17.51
CA TYR A 725 -24.70 37.57 16.84
C TYR A 725 -23.35 38.16 17.28
N GLN A 726 -23.24 39.46 17.40
CA GLN A 726 -22.01 40.12 17.89
C GLN A 726 -21.72 39.76 19.36
N ARG A 727 -22.76 39.64 20.19
CA ARG A 727 -22.60 39.17 21.59
C ARG A 727 -22.10 37.71 21.65
N LEU A 728 -22.64 36.88 20.76
CA LEU A 728 -22.20 35.50 20.63
C LEU A 728 -20.70 35.41 20.24
N LEU A 729 -20.30 36.17 19.20
CA LEU A 729 -18.88 36.21 18.81
C LEU A 729 -17.98 36.73 19.93
N SER A 730 -18.44 37.73 20.71
CA SER A 730 -17.70 38.24 21.86
C SER A 730 -17.54 37.18 22.95
N ARG A 731 -18.62 36.41 23.25
CA ARG A 731 -18.58 35.26 24.17
C ARG A 731 -17.56 34.22 23.75
N LEU A 732 -17.44 33.98 22.45
CA LEU A 732 -16.47 33.01 21.84
C LEU A 732 -15.06 33.58 21.69
N GLY A 733 -14.83 34.88 21.96
CA GLY A 733 -13.55 35.54 21.71
C GLY A 733 -13.22 35.71 20.23
N LEU A 734 -14.25 35.77 19.34
CA LEU A 734 -14.13 35.85 17.87
C LEU A 734 -14.59 37.24 17.32
N SER A 735 -14.76 38.24 18.15
CA SER A 735 -15.29 39.55 17.77
C SER A 735 -14.32 40.46 17.02
N ARG A 736 -13.08 40.04 16.71
CA ARG A 736 -12.07 40.82 15.98
C ARG A 736 -11.79 40.26 14.60
#